data_fbcbcdc62b34bcb4ca456bc26a1b6a93
#
_entry.id   fbcbcdc62b34bcb4ca456bc26a1b6a93
#
_cell.length_a   1.000
_cell.length_b   1.000
_cell.length_c   1.000
_cell.angle_alpha   90.00
_cell.angle_beta   90.00
_cell.angle_gamma   90.00
#
_symmetry.space_group_name_H-M   'P 1'
#
loop_
_entity.id
_entity.type
_entity.pdbx_description
1 polymer ?
#
loop_
_entity_poly.entity_id
_entity_poly.type
_entity_poly.pdbx_seq_one_letter_code
_entity_poly.pdbx_strand_id
1 'polypeptide(L)'
;MKRKRLGEILQEAGLVGEDQILKALKIANETGKRIGKIFIEMEWVSEMDICQTLSKQLGIPMVSLKNKKIDQKVLGLLPAKLCFKRRLIPLLLKDRQLVVAMNNPIDYEAMDEVSFASGHRVRVAVALEQDILDILVRSYPPDEDYLNDSETGEYRVDLVNVIEEIRDPGDISPEKLEKAAKGGVIRQLTNGIILNAVRKKSSDIHIEPQEDEVAVRYRIDGMLRDIMVFDKSAQAAVISRIKIMANLDITIRAKPQDGSSRVRIGENVYDLRISFLPTFYGEKVVMRILESQGTKALSGLGMREEDLEEFERLLSMPQGLILVTGPTGSGKTTTLYAVLQRLLSPEINIVTIEDPIEYSVHGINQVQVNPARGLTFAKGLRSLLRQDPNVVMIGEIRDLETATIALQAAQTGHLVLSTLHTNDAVGAVTRLKDIGIEPYVIAASLMGVVAQRLVRKIHAACSAVTEVTPTLLSRFGASSFHEFKKGKGCPECQGTGYRGRVGIYELLVVKDEISALISEGGTDREILKAARGVGMKSMTEDGFEKVCQGMTTLEELMRTAPPSDTSPIGASPSKVDSNTHSKQPPEPQGDFSGQDESPARERRQVSGIRRDKIMIVDDDEAIRRFTGRILKSEYYEVIHAENGKDALNKIFDNPPDLIVVDYKMPEMNGLEFIEKIKSHSHLSRIPTIMLTSTDTEETEIKALNVGADDWIQKPIHKARLLARIKRLLKSRPS
;
A
#
# COMPACT_ATOMS: atom_id res chain seq x y z
N MET A 1 -35.10 10.02 -46.97
CA MET A 1 -34.50 8.77 -46.44
C MET A 1 -34.84 8.67 -44.97
N LYS A 2 -35.44 7.57 -44.49
CA LYS A 2 -35.65 7.35 -43.06
C LYS A 2 -34.29 7.31 -42.35
N ARG A 3 -34.15 8.11 -41.28
CA ARG A 3 -32.94 8.13 -40.44
C ARG A 3 -32.80 6.79 -39.73
N LYS A 4 -31.79 5.95 -40.08
CA LYS A 4 -31.50 4.68 -39.41
C LYS A 4 -30.85 4.93 -38.08
N ARG A 5 -31.21 4.14 -37.07
CA ARG A 5 -30.60 4.17 -35.74
C ARG A 5 -29.37 3.27 -35.70
N LEU A 6 -28.42 3.52 -34.79
CA LEU A 6 -27.17 2.76 -34.67
C LEU A 6 -27.40 1.23 -34.56
N GLY A 7 -28.38 0.78 -33.76
CA GLY A 7 -28.72 -0.62 -33.65
C GLY A 7 -29.12 -1.27 -34.95
N GLU A 8 -29.96 -0.55 -35.78
CA GLU A 8 -30.41 -1.01 -37.11
C GLU A 8 -29.22 -1.15 -38.08
N ILE A 9 -28.28 -0.20 -38.00
CA ILE A 9 -27.04 -0.19 -38.81
C ILE A 9 -26.16 -1.37 -38.51
N LEU A 10 -25.94 -1.70 -37.22
CA LEU A 10 -25.11 -2.79 -36.76
C LEU A 10 -25.79 -4.15 -37.04
N GLN A 11 -27.12 -4.20 -36.98
CA GLN A 11 -27.90 -5.41 -37.32
C GLN A 11 -27.80 -5.74 -38.81
N GLU A 12 -27.94 -4.74 -39.67
CA GLU A 12 -27.78 -4.90 -41.12
C GLU A 12 -26.36 -5.33 -41.52
N ALA A 13 -25.37 -4.94 -40.71
CA ALA A 13 -23.95 -5.38 -40.84
C ALA A 13 -23.71 -6.81 -40.27
N GLY A 14 -24.69 -7.42 -39.63
CA GLY A 14 -24.56 -8.74 -39.02
C GLY A 14 -23.71 -8.79 -37.74
N LEU A 15 -23.45 -7.64 -37.12
CA LEU A 15 -22.61 -7.55 -35.91
C LEU A 15 -23.42 -7.78 -34.63
N VAL A 16 -24.71 -7.47 -34.63
CA VAL A 16 -25.60 -7.68 -33.47
C VAL A 16 -26.91 -8.26 -33.90
N GLY A 17 -27.48 -9.12 -33.06
CA GLY A 17 -28.80 -9.71 -33.26
C GLY A 17 -29.93 -8.85 -32.66
N GLU A 18 -31.19 -9.14 -33.07
CA GLU A 18 -32.38 -8.44 -32.58
C GLU A 18 -32.51 -8.54 -31.04
N ASP A 19 -32.25 -9.72 -30.46
CA ASP A 19 -32.29 -9.95 -29.02
C ASP A 19 -31.26 -9.09 -28.25
N GLN A 20 -30.08 -8.89 -28.83
CA GLN A 20 -29.03 -8.07 -28.25
C GLN A 20 -29.43 -6.59 -28.28
N ILE A 21 -30.06 -6.13 -29.36
CA ILE A 21 -30.59 -4.76 -29.48
C ILE A 21 -31.67 -4.50 -28.44
N LEU A 22 -32.61 -5.42 -28.26
CA LEU A 22 -33.68 -5.32 -27.27
C LEU A 22 -33.12 -5.27 -25.83
N LYS A 23 -32.15 -6.13 -25.51
CA LYS A 23 -31.45 -6.11 -24.23
C LYS A 23 -30.70 -4.79 -24.00
N ALA A 24 -29.97 -4.32 -25.02
CA ALA A 24 -29.25 -3.04 -24.92
C ALA A 24 -30.19 -1.84 -24.75
N LEU A 25 -31.35 -1.83 -25.43
CA LEU A 25 -32.37 -0.78 -25.24
C LEU A 25 -32.96 -0.77 -23.82
N LYS A 26 -33.18 -1.96 -23.23
CA LYS A 26 -33.66 -2.08 -21.85
C LYS A 26 -32.63 -1.51 -20.87
N ILE A 27 -31.36 -1.91 -21.00
CA ILE A 27 -30.25 -1.40 -20.18
C ILE A 27 -30.07 0.11 -20.39
N ALA A 28 -30.21 0.62 -21.64
CA ALA A 28 -30.11 2.05 -21.95
C ALA A 28 -31.19 2.86 -21.20
N ASN A 29 -32.42 2.34 -21.17
CA ASN A 29 -33.54 2.98 -20.47
C ASN A 29 -33.38 2.97 -18.94
N GLU A 30 -32.78 1.90 -18.39
CA GLU A 30 -32.53 1.77 -16.95
C GLU A 30 -31.33 2.57 -16.47
N THR A 31 -30.29 2.71 -17.31
CA THR A 31 -28.99 3.32 -16.92
C THR A 31 -28.74 4.71 -17.51
N GLY A 32 -29.53 5.15 -18.49
CA GLY A 32 -29.30 6.39 -19.23
C GLY A 32 -28.09 6.33 -20.19
N LYS A 33 -27.42 5.19 -20.32
CA LYS A 33 -26.24 5.02 -21.17
C LYS A 33 -26.60 4.95 -22.66
N ARG A 34 -25.69 5.44 -23.51
CA ARG A 34 -25.84 5.31 -24.97
C ARG A 34 -25.73 3.85 -25.41
N ILE A 35 -26.58 3.39 -26.33
CA ILE A 35 -26.66 1.99 -26.79
C ILE A 35 -25.32 1.47 -27.35
N GLY A 36 -24.55 2.30 -28.05
CA GLY A 36 -23.23 1.94 -28.57
C GLY A 36 -22.23 1.59 -27.46
N LYS A 37 -22.28 2.31 -26.32
CA LYS A 37 -21.44 2.04 -25.15
C LYS A 37 -21.82 0.72 -24.49
N ILE A 38 -23.12 0.39 -24.46
CA ILE A 38 -23.62 -0.88 -23.92
C ILE A 38 -23.16 -2.05 -24.78
N PHE A 39 -23.17 -1.93 -26.10
CA PHE A 39 -22.65 -2.98 -26.98
C PHE A 39 -21.17 -3.27 -26.73
N ILE A 40 -20.36 -2.22 -26.46
CA ILE A 40 -18.93 -2.37 -26.15
C ILE A 40 -18.74 -2.95 -24.74
N GLU A 41 -19.46 -2.46 -23.72
CA GLU A 41 -19.39 -2.96 -22.34
C GLU A 41 -19.80 -4.43 -22.21
N MET A 42 -20.71 -4.89 -23.05
CA MET A 42 -21.15 -6.28 -23.14
C MET A 42 -20.24 -7.16 -24.02
N GLU A 43 -19.16 -6.58 -24.56
CA GLU A 43 -18.21 -7.25 -25.47
C GLU A 43 -18.87 -7.86 -26.72
N TRP A 44 -20.03 -7.34 -27.14
CA TRP A 44 -20.70 -7.82 -28.35
C TRP A 44 -20.10 -7.25 -29.62
N VAL A 45 -19.56 -6.03 -29.55
CA VAL A 45 -18.93 -5.34 -30.68
C VAL A 45 -17.79 -4.45 -30.18
N SER A 46 -16.68 -4.38 -30.92
CA SER A 46 -15.61 -3.43 -30.59
C SER A 46 -15.91 -2.01 -31.12
N GLU A 47 -15.33 -0.98 -30.50
CA GLU A 47 -15.47 0.41 -30.99
C GLU A 47 -14.98 0.55 -32.44
N MET A 48 -13.91 -0.15 -32.79
CA MET A 48 -13.34 -0.18 -34.13
C MET A 48 -14.37 -0.73 -35.15
N ASP A 49 -15.05 -1.81 -34.82
CA ASP A 49 -16.07 -2.42 -35.69
C ASP A 49 -17.26 -1.49 -35.90
N ILE A 50 -17.68 -0.79 -34.85
CA ILE A 50 -18.74 0.24 -34.94
C ILE A 50 -18.30 1.37 -35.89
N CYS A 51 -17.11 1.92 -35.72
CA CYS A 51 -16.58 2.99 -36.55
C CYS A 51 -16.41 2.56 -38.02
N GLN A 52 -15.89 1.38 -38.28
CA GLN A 52 -15.74 0.83 -39.63
C GLN A 52 -17.08 0.58 -40.30
N THR A 53 -18.06 0.06 -39.56
CA THR A 53 -19.40 -0.19 -40.11
C THR A 53 -20.11 1.09 -40.44
N LEU A 54 -20.06 2.11 -39.57
CA LEU A 54 -20.61 3.41 -39.83
C LEU A 54 -19.94 4.09 -41.04
N SER A 55 -18.61 4.01 -41.15
CA SER A 55 -17.84 4.50 -42.28
C SER A 55 -18.29 3.86 -43.59
N LYS A 56 -18.40 2.54 -43.67
CA LYS A 56 -18.80 1.79 -44.88
C LYS A 56 -20.25 2.05 -45.29
N GLN A 57 -21.18 1.96 -44.34
CA GLN A 57 -22.61 2.09 -44.64
C GLN A 57 -23.08 3.53 -44.97
N LEU A 58 -22.46 4.51 -44.33
CA LEU A 58 -22.79 5.90 -44.51
C LEU A 58 -21.93 6.60 -45.58
N GLY A 59 -20.90 5.92 -46.11
CA GLY A 59 -19.95 6.50 -47.05
C GLY A 59 -19.12 7.64 -46.46
N ILE A 60 -18.89 7.64 -45.13
CA ILE A 60 -18.17 8.68 -44.40
C ILE A 60 -16.72 8.21 -44.20
N PRO A 61 -15.70 9.01 -44.55
CA PRO A 61 -14.31 8.57 -44.37
C PRO A 61 -13.96 8.40 -42.91
N MET A 62 -13.25 7.30 -42.59
CA MET A 62 -12.62 7.11 -41.28
C MET A 62 -11.24 7.76 -41.30
N VAL A 63 -10.90 8.49 -40.25
CA VAL A 63 -9.62 9.18 -40.09
C VAL A 63 -8.91 8.80 -38.79
N SER A 64 -7.61 8.53 -38.87
CA SER A 64 -6.77 8.42 -37.70
C SER A 64 -6.29 9.80 -37.28
N LEU A 65 -6.42 10.10 -36.00
CA LEU A 65 -6.03 11.39 -35.41
C LEU A 65 -4.67 11.31 -34.69
N LYS A 66 -4.03 10.12 -34.64
CA LYS A 66 -2.71 9.96 -34.03
C LYS A 66 -1.70 10.87 -34.68
N ASN A 67 -1.02 11.69 -33.90
CA ASN A 67 0.01 12.64 -34.34
C ASN A 67 -0.43 13.71 -35.36
N LYS A 68 -1.75 13.97 -35.50
CA LYS A 68 -2.24 14.97 -36.41
C LYS A 68 -2.15 16.36 -35.76
N LYS A 69 -1.55 17.33 -36.47
CA LYS A 69 -1.56 18.75 -36.09
C LYS A 69 -2.71 19.45 -36.78
N ILE A 70 -3.50 20.19 -36.02
CA ILE A 70 -4.64 20.98 -36.54
C ILE A 70 -4.28 22.45 -36.45
N ASP A 71 -4.64 23.22 -37.51
CA ASP A 71 -4.37 24.66 -37.55
C ASP A 71 -5.19 25.37 -36.45
N GLN A 72 -4.55 26.23 -35.70
CA GLN A 72 -5.14 27.06 -34.63
C GLN A 72 -6.34 27.90 -35.15
N LYS A 73 -6.30 28.35 -36.41
CA LYS A 73 -7.40 29.07 -37.05
C LYS A 73 -8.63 28.18 -37.20
N VAL A 74 -8.45 26.90 -37.47
CA VAL A 74 -9.55 25.92 -37.59
C VAL A 74 -10.11 25.55 -36.21
N LEU A 75 -9.25 25.40 -35.23
CA LEU A 75 -9.66 25.17 -33.84
C LEU A 75 -10.50 26.31 -33.29
N GLY A 76 -10.13 27.56 -33.60
CA GLY A 76 -10.86 28.76 -33.17
C GLY A 76 -12.26 28.90 -33.76
N LEU A 77 -12.65 28.10 -34.76
CA LEU A 77 -14.00 28.12 -35.36
C LEU A 77 -15.06 27.49 -34.45
N LEU A 78 -14.68 26.68 -33.49
CA LEU A 78 -15.61 26.04 -32.57
C LEU A 78 -15.20 26.30 -31.12
N PRO A 79 -16.18 26.61 -30.24
CA PRO A 79 -15.92 26.72 -28.82
C PRO A 79 -15.43 25.37 -28.26
N ALA A 80 -14.38 25.39 -27.47
CA ALA A 80 -13.85 24.16 -26.80
C ALA A 80 -14.97 23.40 -26.09
N LYS A 81 -15.86 24.10 -25.38
CA LYS A 81 -17.04 23.55 -24.70
C LYS A 81 -17.89 22.64 -25.57
N LEU A 82 -18.19 23.07 -26.77
CA LEU A 82 -18.96 22.30 -27.73
C LEU A 82 -18.19 21.03 -28.15
N CYS A 83 -16.89 21.17 -28.44
CA CYS A 83 -16.03 20.08 -28.88
C CYS A 83 -15.92 18.97 -27.83
N PHE A 84 -15.72 19.33 -26.57
CA PHE A 84 -15.67 18.36 -25.44
C PHE A 84 -17.05 17.74 -25.16
N LYS A 85 -18.12 18.56 -25.07
CA LYS A 85 -19.49 18.10 -24.82
C LYS A 85 -19.97 17.08 -25.85
N ARG A 86 -19.70 17.33 -27.13
CA ARG A 86 -20.16 16.48 -28.24
C ARG A 86 -19.11 15.48 -28.72
N ARG A 87 -17.90 15.49 -28.13
CA ARG A 87 -16.78 14.57 -28.47
C ARG A 87 -16.46 14.63 -29.96
N LEU A 88 -16.14 15.81 -30.42
CA LEU A 88 -15.81 16.09 -31.80
C LEU A 88 -14.67 17.10 -31.91
N ILE A 89 -13.96 17.11 -33.05
CA ILE A 89 -12.87 18.05 -33.29
C ILE A 89 -12.88 18.54 -34.73
N PRO A 90 -12.75 19.87 -34.97
CA PRO A 90 -12.60 20.40 -36.33
C PRO A 90 -11.22 20.04 -36.88
N LEU A 91 -11.15 19.53 -38.11
CA LEU A 91 -9.92 19.06 -38.73
C LEU A 91 -9.35 20.05 -39.77
N LEU A 92 -10.21 20.57 -40.60
CA LEU A 92 -9.84 21.52 -41.67
C LEU A 92 -11.05 22.22 -42.23
N LEU A 93 -10.86 23.44 -42.76
CA LEU A 93 -11.85 24.18 -43.48
C LEU A 93 -11.47 24.18 -44.98
N LYS A 94 -12.32 23.61 -45.85
CA LYS A 94 -12.12 23.54 -47.26
C LYS A 94 -13.45 23.91 -48.00
N ASP A 95 -13.38 24.77 -49.00
CA ASP A 95 -14.52 25.15 -49.82
C ASP A 95 -15.77 25.59 -49.02
N ARG A 96 -15.57 26.37 -47.95
CA ARG A 96 -16.60 26.79 -46.97
C ARG A 96 -17.28 25.60 -46.25
N GLN A 97 -16.68 24.45 -46.24
CA GLN A 97 -17.13 23.28 -45.48
C GLN A 97 -16.12 22.98 -44.35
N LEU A 98 -16.63 22.91 -43.13
CA LEU A 98 -15.83 22.51 -41.98
C LEU A 98 -15.87 20.96 -41.83
N VAL A 99 -14.71 20.33 -41.97
CA VAL A 99 -14.58 18.88 -41.73
C VAL A 99 -14.36 18.67 -40.24
N VAL A 100 -15.22 17.84 -39.63
CA VAL A 100 -15.21 17.56 -38.20
C VAL A 100 -15.08 16.07 -38.00
N ALA A 101 -14.14 15.61 -37.15
CA ALA A 101 -14.06 14.23 -36.72
C ALA A 101 -14.97 14.02 -35.50
N MET A 102 -15.74 12.94 -35.51
CA MET A 102 -16.59 12.51 -34.42
C MET A 102 -16.74 10.97 -34.40
N ASN A 103 -17.01 10.40 -33.25
CA ASN A 103 -17.20 8.94 -33.13
C ASN A 103 -18.62 8.50 -33.58
N ASN A 104 -19.60 9.39 -33.46
CA ASN A 104 -20.98 9.13 -33.86
C ASN A 104 -21.43 10.06 -34.99
N PRO A 105 -21.26 9.66 -36.26
CA PRO A 105 -21.61 10.53 -37.42
C PRO A 105 -23.10 10.66 -37.65
N ILE A 106 -23.96 9.99 -36.88
CA ILE A 106 -25.43 10.12 -36.94
C ILE A 106 -26.00 11.01 -35.83
N ASP A 107 -25.14 11.72 -35.06
CA ASP A 107 -25.54 12.71 -34.08
C ASP A 107 -25.81 14.04 -34.83
N TYR A 108 -27.01 14.15 -35.41
CA TYR A 108 -27.43 15.32 -36.20
C TYR A 108 -27.54 16.57 -35.34
N GLU A 109 -27.91 16.46 -34.06
CA GLU A 109 -27.94 17.62 -33.15
C GLU A 109 -26.55 18.22 -32.99
N ALA A 110 -25.52 17.38 -32.80
CA ALA A 110 -24.14 17.85 -32.72
C ALA A 110 -23.71 18.53 -34.03
N MET A 111 -24.13 18.01 -35.21
CA MET A 111 -23.81 18.60 -36.47
C MET A 111 -24.51 19.98 -36.66
N ASP A 112 -25.74 20.09 -36.21
CA ASP A 112 -26.49 21.37 -36.27
C ASP A 112 -25.87 22.40 -35.30
N GLU A 113 -25.50 22.02 -34.10
CA GLU A 113 -24.78 22.87 -33.13
C GLU A 113 -23.42 23.33 -33.69
N VAL A 114 -22.67 22.47 -34.35
CA VAL A 114 -21.39 22.80 -35.01
C VAL A 114 -21.58 23.74 -36.18
N SER A 115 -22.60 23.50 -37.01
CA SER A 115 -22.92 24.36 -38.15
C SER A 115 -23.32 25.77 -37.69
N PHE A 116 -24.12 25.85 -36.64
CA PHE A 116 -24.53 27.11 -36.04
C PHE A 116 -23.36 27.88 -35.43
N ALA A 117 -22.51 27.18 -34.63
CA ALA A 117 -21.38 27.79 -33.96
C ALA A 117 -20.29 28.28 -34.93
N SER A 118 -20.02 27.51 -36.00
CA SER A 118 -18.94 27.81 -36.95
C SER A 118 -19.38 28.72 -38.11
N GLY A 119 -20.70 28.81 -38.38
CA GLY A 119 -21.23 29.49 -39.58
C GLY A 119 -20.92 28.78 -40.90
N HIS A 120 -20.44 27.51 -40.84
CA HIS A 120 -20.03 26.75 -42.02
C HIS A 120 -20.85 25.45 -42.18
N ARG A 121 -20.94 24.95 -43.41
CA ARG A 121 -21.51 23.63 -43.66
C ARG A 121 -20.56 22.55 -43.06
N VAL A 122 -21.13 21.58 -42.35
CA VAL A 122 -20.36 20.53 -41.69
C VAL A 122 -20.23 19.30 -42.58
N ARG A 123 -19.03 18.77 -42.69
CA ARG A 123 -18.72 17.47 -43.28
C ARG A 123 -18.11 16.59 -42.22
N VAL A 124 -18.66 15.40 -42.02
CA VAL A 124 -18.22 14.51 -40.93
C VAL A 124 -17.15 13.54 -41.43
N ALA A 125 -16.19 13.26 -40.58
CA ALA A 125 -15.28 12.10 -40.64
C ALA A 125 -15.44 11.26 -39.37
N VAL A 126 -15.33 9.94 -39.47
CA VAL A 126 -15.42 9.04 -38.31
C VAL A 126 -14.02 8.87 -37.70
N ALA A 127 -13.93 8.96 -36.40
CA ALA A 127 -12.71 8.66 -35.68
C ALA A 127 -13.05 7.95 -34.35
N LEU A 128 -12.07 7.22 -33.79
CA LEU A 128 -12.19 6.59 -32.47
C LEU A 128 -12.35 7.66 -31.39
N GLU A 129 -13.21 7.41 -30.42
CA GLU A 129 -13.50 8.33 -29.32
C GLU A 129 -12.22 8.70 -28.54
N GLN A 130 -11.36 7.70 -28.28
CA GLN A 130 -10.09 7.92 -27.60
C GLN A 130 -9.17 8.87 -28.40
N ASP A 131 -9.03 8.66 -29.72
CA ASP A 131 -8.22 9.53 -30.58
C ASP A 131 -8.77 10.98 -30.61
N ILE A 132 -10.11 11.15 -30.55
CA ILE A 132 -10.75 12.47 -30.47
C ILE A 132 -10.45 13.13 -29.15
N LEU A 133 -10.61 12.42 -28.03
CA LEU A 133 -10.33 12.96 -26.70
C LEU A 133 -8.86 13.35 -26.56
N ASP A 134 -7.94 12.52 -27.03
CA ASP A 134 -6.51 12.79 -26.98
C ASP A 134 -6.14 14.08 -27.73
N ILE A 135 -6.70 14.27 -28.92
CA ILE A 135 -6.43 15.49 -29.73
C ILE A 135 -7.16 16.72 -29.19
N LEU A 136 -8.36 16.58 -28.58
CA LEU A 136 -9.06 17.66 -27.91
C LEU A 136 -8.25 18.25 -26.77
N VAL A 137 -7.72 17.35 -25.89
CA VAL A 137 -6.87 17.74 -24.76
C VAL A 137 -5.59 18.45 -25.24
N ARG A 138 -5.01 18.02 -26.37
CA ARG A 138 -3.80 18.64 -26.94
C ARG A 138 -4.08 19.98 -27.62
N SER A 139 -5.26 20.17 -28.19
CA SER A 139 -5.55 21.29 -29.10
C SER A 139 -6.27 22.45 -28.43
N TYR A 140 -7.05 22.19 -27.39
CA TYR A 140 -7.76 23.24 -26.66
C TYR A 140 -7.21 23.34 -25.23
N PRO A 141 -6.86 24.55 -24.74
CA PRO A 141 -6.55 24.74 -23.32
C PRO A 141 -7.83 24.44 -22.54
N PRO A 142 -7.74 23.57 -21.52
CA PRO A 142 -8.93 23.18 -20.80
C PRO A 142 -9.42 24.28 -19.85
N ASP A 143 -10.65 24.72 -20.05
CA ASP A 143 -11.40 25.54 -19.10
C ASP A 143 -11.95 24.67 -17.95
N GLU A 144 -12.11 25.27 -16.77
CA GLU A 144 -12.48 24.57 -15.50
C GLU A 144 -13.80 23.77 -15.56
N ASP A 145 -14.71 24.13 -16.47
CA ASP A 145 -16.05 23.53 -16.56
C ASP A 145 -16.12 22.21 -17.34
N TYR A 146 -15.05 21.78 -18.02
CA TYR A 146 -15.12 20.62 -18.93
C TYR A 146 -14.77 19.27 -18.30
N LEU A 147 -14.21 19.27 -17.09
CA LEU A 147 -13.71 18.06 -16.42
C LEU A 147 -14.74 17.37 -15.53
N ASN A 148 -15.95 17.93 -15.40
CA ASN A 148 -16.95 17.39 -14.47
C ASN A 148 -17.78 16.22 -15.03
N ASP A 149 -17.65 15.85 -16.29
CA ASP A 149 -18.55 14.88 -16.94
C ASP A 149 -17.90 13.61 -17.51
N SER A 150 -16.66 13.26 -17.14
CA SER A 150 -16.04 12.06 -17.69
C SER A 150 -16.01 10.88 -16.70
N GLU A 151 -16.92 9.93 -16.90
CA GLU A 151 -17.03 8.63 -16.23
C GLU A 151 -15.90 7.62 -16.56
N THR A 152 -14.87 7.97 -17.31
CA THR A 152 -13.83 7.03 -17.74
C THR A 152 -12.45 7.43 -17.26
N GLY A 153 -11.91 6.64 -16.35
CA GLY A 153 -10.73 6.91 -15.52
C GLY A 153 -9.37 6.55 -16.09
N GLU A 154 -8.98 6.99 -17.28
CA GLU A 154 -7.59 6.95 -17.71
C GLU A 154 -7.18 8.28 -18.33
N TYR A 155 -6.42 9.06 -17.57
CA TYR A 155 -5.79 10.29 -18.07
C TYR A 155 -4.32 10.00 -18.43
N ARG A 156 -4.02 9.88 -19.70
CA ARG A 156 -2.67 10.14 -20.21
C ARG A 156 -2.55 11.62 -20.53
N VAL A 157 -1.88 12.35 -19.67
CA VAL A 157 -1.49 13.75 -19.95
C VAL A 157 -0.14 13.71 -20.66
N ASP A 158 -0.12 13.92 -21.96
CA ASP A 158 1.14 14.17 -22.69
C ASP A 158 1.62 15.59 -22.36
N LEU A 159 2.58 15.68 -21.46
CA LEU A 159 3.17 16.93 -20.94
C LEU A 159 4.14 17.62 -21.93
N VAL A 160 4.33 17.07 -23.11
CA VAL A 160 5.35 17.52 -24.08
C VAL A 160 5.24 19.00 -24.45
N ASN A 161 4.05 19.59 -24.39
CA ASN A 161 3.85 21.01 -24.79
C ASN A 161 4.03 22.03 -23.64
N VAL A 162 4.14 21.59 -22.37
CA VAL A 162 4.39 22.48 -21.22
C VAL A 162 5.87 22.67 -20.99
N ILE A 163 6.68 21.76 -21.51
CA ILE A 163 8.11 21.63 -21.27
C ILE A 163 8.92 22.68 -22.05
N GLU A 164 8.39 23.23 -23.16
CA GLU A 164 9.12 24.22 -23.96
C GLU A 164 9.29 25.59 -23.26
N GLU A 165 8.44 25.93 -22.27
CA GLU A 165 8.56 27.18 -21.52
C GLU A 165 9.51 27.09 -20.28
N ILE A 166 9.95 25.89 -19.88
CA ILE A 166 10.74 25.67 -18.63
C ILE A 166 12.10 24.99 -18.97
N ARG A 167 12.75 25.40 -20.03
CA ARG A 167 14.01 24.75 -20.50
C ARG A 167 15.28 25.08 -19.72
N ASP A 168 15.20 25.94 -18.69
CA ASP A 168 16.42 26.29 -17.93
C ASP A 168 16.20 26.08 -16.42
N PRO A 169 16.75 25.00 -15.81
CA PRO A 169 16.58 24.70 -14.38
C PRO A 169 17.32 25.66 -13.44
N GLY A 170 18.17 26.54 -13.99
CA GLY A 170 19.09 27.35 -13.18
C GLY A 170 18.55 28.71 -12.71
N ASP A 171 17.54 29.28 -13.36
CA ASP A 171 17.09 30.65 -13.09
C ASP A 171 15.56 30.79 -13.08
N ILE A 172 14.90 30.05 -12.18
CA ILE A 172 13.45 30.16 -12.04
C ILE A 172 13.12 31.04 -10.84
N SER A 173 12.75 32.31 -11.11
CA SER A 173 12.27 33.22 -10.06
C SER A 173 10.98 32.70 -9.42
N PRO A 174 10.70 32.99 -8.13
CA PRO A 174 9.46 32.60 -7.43
C PRO A 174 8.19 33.00 -8.21
N GLU A 175 8.20 34.14 -8.89
CA GLU A 175 7.08 34.65 -9.68
C GLU A 175 6.79 33.79 -10.93
N LYS A 176 7.85 33.31 -11.61
CA LYS A 176 7.71 32.40 -12.76
C LYS A 176 7.16 31.05 -12.34
N LEU A 177 7.60 30.53 -11.17
CA LEU A 177 7.07 29.28 -10.60
C LEU A 177 5.62 29.41 -10.19
N GLU A 178 5.25 30.52 -9.57
CA GLU A 178 3.86 30.79 -9.18
C GLU A 178 2.95 30.87 -10.42
N LYS A 179 3.41 31.52 -11.51
CA LYS A 179 2.69 31.58 -12.78
C LYS A 179 2.57 30.20 -13.44
N ALA A 180 3.65 29.41 -13.46
CA ALA A 180 3.64 28.02 -13.95
C ALA A 180 2.73 27.12 -13.10
N ALA A 181 2.78 27.25 -11.78
CA ALA A 181 1.93 26.49 -10.85
C ALA A 181 0.42 26.83 -10.98
N LYS A 182 0.11 28.05 -11.42
CA LYS A 182 -1.25 28.49 -11.76
C LYS A 182 -1.67 28.07 -13.19
N GLY A 183 -0.73 27.55 -13.99
CA GLY A 183 -0.98 27.07 -15.35
C GLY A 183 -1.99 25.92 -15.37
N GLY A 184 -2.90 25.91 -16.36
CA GLY A 184 -3.99 24.94 -16.46
C GLY A 184 -3.52 23.48 -16.42
N VAL A 185 -2.43 23.15 -17.12
CA VAL A 185 -1.89 21.77 -17.22
C VAL A 185 -1.32 21.26 -15.90
N ILE A 186 -0.54 22.07 -15.18
CA ILE A 186 0.03 21.69 -13.87
C ILE A 186 -1.08 21.48 -12.84
N ARG A 187 -2.09 22.36 -12.87
CA ARG A 187 -3.26 22.23 -12.00
C ARG A 187 -4.04 20.94 -12.30
N GLN A 188 -4.23 20.61 -13.57
CA GLN A 188 -4.90 19.37 -13.99
C GLN A 188 -4.12 18.14 -13.60
N LEU A 189 -2.80 18.12 -13.83
CA LEU A 189 -1.93 17.01 -13.41
C LEU A 189 -2.04 16.79 -11.91
N THR A 190 -1.90 17.87 -11.11
CA THR A 190 -1.97 17.78 -9.66
C THR A 190 -3.35 17.31 -9.18
N ASN A 191 -4.42 17.89 -9.73
CA ASN A 191 -5.80 17.50 -9.41
C ASN A 191 -6.09 16.06 -9.87
N GLY A 192 -5.59 15.65 -11.05
CA GLY A 192 -5.71 14.29 -11.57
C GLY A 192 -5.03 13.24 -10.67
N ILE A 193 -3.83 13.56 -10.16
CA ILE A 193 -3.12 12.71 -9.19
C ILE A 193 -3.98 12.52 -7.92
N ILE A 194 -4.51 13.59 -7.35
CA ILE A 194 -5.32 13.52 -6.13
C ILE A 194 -6.65 12.78 -6.38
N LEU A 195 -7.36 13.13 -7.45
CA LEU A 195 -8.64 12.50 -7.80
C LEU A 195 -8.49 11.00 -8.04
N ASN A 196 -7.48 10.60 -8.81
CA ASN A 196 -7.20 9.18 -9.07
C ASN A 196 -6.83 8.42 -7.78
N ALA A 197 -6.07 9.05 -6.88
CA ALA A 197 -5.73 8.46 -5.58
C ALA A 197 -6.98 8.22 -4.72
N VAL A 198 -7.91 9.18 -4.66
CA VAL A 198 -9.18 9.04 -3.94
C VAL A 198 -10.05 7.95 -4.56
N ARG A 199 -10.19 7.92 -5.89
CA ARG A 199 -10.95 6.86 -6.60
C ARG A 199 -10.39 5.46 -6.34
N LYS A 200 -9.07 5.33 -6.25
CA LYS A 200 -8.38 4.07 -5.94
C LYS A 200 -8.35 3.74 -4.43
N LYS A 201 -8.99 4.58 -3.59
CA LYS A 201 -9.02 4.45 -2.12
C LYS A 201 -7.61 4.37 -1.51
N SER A 202 -6.71 5.20 -2.02
CA SER A 202 -5.34 5.30 -1.52
C SER A 202 -5.31 6.01 -0.17
N SER A 203 -4.48 5.56 0.75
CA SER A 203 -4.21 6.25 2.02
C SER A 203 -3.18 7.36 1.88
N ASP A 204 -2.18 7.16 1.00
CA ASP A 204 -1.09 8.11 0.81
C ASP A 204 -0.72 8.21 -0.67
N ILE A 205 -0.34 9.42 -1.09
CA ILE A 205 0.25 9.75 -2.39
C ILE A 205 1.70 10.11 -2.16
N HIS A 206 2.62 9.46 -2.87
CA HIS A 206 4.04 9.76 -2.86
C HIS A 206 4.42 10.34 -4.22
N ILE A 207 5.03 11.52 -4.24
CA ILE A 207 5.64 12.15 -5.43
C ILE A 207 7.14 12.17 -5.17
N GLU A 208 7.88 11.37 -5.88
CA GLU A 208 9.28 11.05 -5.60
C GLU A 208 10.15 11.42 -6.79
N PRO A 209 10.97 12.49 -6.65
CA PRO A 209 11.90 12.87 -7.68
C PRO A 209 13.02 11.82 -7.82
N GLN A 210 13.28 11.45 -9.06
CA GLN A 210 14.42 10.63 -9.48
C GLN A 210 15.36 11.47 -10.35
N GLU A 211 16.34 10.87 -10.95
CA GLU A 211 17.36 11.55 -11.77
C GLU A 211 16.70 12.26 -12.97
N ASP A 212 15.99 11.52 -13.81
CA ASP A 212 15.41 12.01 -15.07
C ASP A 212 13.91 12.20 -15.05
N GLU A 213 13.21 11.68 -14.03
CA GLU A 213 11.76 11.66 -13.94
C GLU A 213 11.25 11.87 -12.52
N VAL A 214 9.95 12.04 -12.36
CA VAL A 214 9.28 12.08 -11.08
C VAL A 214 8.26 10.95 -11.00
N ALA A 215 8.47 10.01 -10.07
CA ALA A 215 7.59 8.88 -9.86
C ALA A 215 6.42 9.26 -8.94
N VAL A 216 5.20 8.88 -9.30
CA VAL A 216 4.01 8.99 -8.47
C VAL A 216 3.61 7.59 -8.04
N ARG A 217 3.59 7.37 -6.73
CA ARG A 217 3.18 6.10 -6.13
C ARG A 217 2.03 6.30 -5.16
N TYR A 218 1.10 5.37 -5.14
CA TYR A 218 0.01 5.37 -4.18
C TYR A 218 0.16 4.22 -3.19
N ARG A 219 -0.22 4.48 -1.94
CA ARG A 219 -0.38 3.42 -0.95
C ARG A 219 -1.84 2.95 -0.95
N ILE A 220 -2.07 1.75 -1.49
CA ILE A 220 -3.40 1.12 -1.60
C ILE A 220 -3.37 -0.14 -0.75
N ASP A 221 -4.32 -0.28 0.17
CA ASP A 221 -4.41 -1.39 1.13
C ASP A 221 -3.08 -1.67 1.86
N GLY A 222 -2.35 -0.60 2.22
CA GLY A 222 -1.07 -0.63 2.91
C GLY A 222 0.16 -0.85 2.03
N MET A 223 -0.01 -1.19 0.74
CA MET A 223 1.08 -1.46 -0.21
C MET A 223 1.32 -0.26 -1.13
N LEU A 224 2.60 0.13 -1.31
CA LEU A 224 2.99 1.13 -2.30
C LEU A 224 2.94 0.52 -3.72
N ARG A 225 2.43 1.30 -4.68
CA ARG A 225 2.31 0.93 -6.09
C ARG A 225 2.72 2.08 -6.97
N ASP A 226 3.46 1.79 -8.02
CA ASP A 226 3.78 2.74 -9.07
C ASP A 226 2.51 3.00 -9.90
N ILE A 227 2.18 4.28 -10.10
CA ILE A 227 0.96 4.69 -10.80
C ILE A 227 1.31 5.35 -12.13
N MET A 228 2.23 6.31 -12.09
CA MET A 228 2.68 7.05 -13.26
C MET A 228 4.04 7.67 -13.00
N VAL A 229 4.68 8.10 -14.07
CA VAL A 229 5.83 8.98 -14.04
C VAL A 229 5.53 10.22 -14.86
N PHE A 230 6.16 11.34 -14.54
CA PHE A 230 6.11 12.55 -15.36
C PHE A 230 7.51 13.18 -15.46
N ASP A 231 7.69 14.02 -16.47
CA ASP A 231 8.99 14.62 -16.80
C ASP A 231 9.54 15.50 -15.68
N LYS A 232 10.84 15.42 -15.47
CA LYS A 232 11.57 16.17 -14.45
C LYS A 232 11.34 17.68 -14.51
N SER A 233 11.19 18.24 -15.71
CA SER A 233 10.96 19.69 -15.91
C SER A 233 9.67 20.20 -15.27
N ALA A 234 8.64 19.35 -15.11
CA ALA A 234 7.40 19.70 -14.43
C ALA A 234 7.48 19.65 -12.91
N GLN A 235 8.55 19.06 -12.33
CA GLN A 235 8.71 18.85 -10.89
C GLN A 235 8.50 20.14 -10.09
N ALA A 236 9.25 21.18 -10.41
CA ALA A 236 9.23 22.43 -9.65
C ALA A 236 7.84 23.10 -9.64
N ALA A 237 7.12 23.02 -10.76
CA ALA A 237 5.79 23.58 -10.88
C ALA A 237 4.73 22.77 -10.12
N VAL A 238 4.79 21.44 -10.17
CA VAL A 238 3.91 20.55 -9.40
C VAL A 238 4.13 20.73 -7.90
N ILE A 239 5.39 20.75 -7.43
CA ILE A 239 5.75 20.98 -6.03
C ILE A 239 5.21 22.35 -5.57
N SER A 240 5.45 23.42 -6.35
CA SER A 240 4.95 24.76 -6.02
C SER A 240 3.42 24.79 -5.96
N ARG A 241 2.73 24.10 -6.87
CA ARG A 241 1.27 23.97 -6.83
C ARG A 241 0.77 23.32 -5.55
N ILE A 242 1.41 22.22 -5.13
CA ILE A 242 1.02 21.51 -3.91
C ILE A 242 1.32 22.37 -2.67
N LYS A 243 2.44 23.11 -2.65
CA LYS A 243 2.74 24.08 -1.57
C LYS A 243 1.70 25.17 -1.46
N ILE A 244 1.27 25.74 -2.60
CA ILE A 244 0.18 26.74 -2.64
C ILE A 244 -1.11 26.14 -2.07
N MET A 245 -1.46 24.91 -2.46
CA MET A 245 -2.65 24.22 -1.94
C MET A 245 -2.57 24.00 -0.43
N ALA A 246 -1.37 23.77 0.11
CA ALA A 246 -1.10 23.55 1.53
C ALA A 246 -0.85 24.85 2.32
N ASN A 247 -0.93 26.01 1.67
CA ASN A 247 -0.61 27.34 2.23
C ASN A 247 0.82 27.43 2.79
N LEU A 248 1.79 26.84 2.05
CA LEU A 248 3.20 26.77 2.39
C LEU A 248 4.04 27.74 1.53
N ASP A 249 5.22 28.08 2.00
CA ASP A 249 6.15 28.97 1.30
C ASP A 249 6.86 28.24 0.14
N ILE A 250 6.62 28.68 -1.10
CA ILE A 250 7.21 28.13 -2.33
C ILE A 250 8.70 28.44 -2.49
N THR A 251 9.22 29.41 -1.75
CA THR A 251 10.63 29.83 -1.84
C THR A 251 11.56 28.93 -1.02
N ILE A 252 11.03 28.30 0.00
CA ILE A 252 11.78 27.39 0.87
C ILE A 252 11.85 26.02 0.23
N ARG A 253 13.03 25.59 -0.24
CA ARG A 253 13.28 24.30 -0.88
C ARG A 253 14.26 23.40 -0.12
N ALA A 254 15.09 23.99 0.74
CA ALA A 254 16.16 23.31 1.44
C ALA A 254 15.80 22.85 2.86
N LYS A 255 14.55 23.05 3.29
CA LYS A 255 14.06 22.67 4.63
C LYS A 255 12.75 21.90 4.49
N PRO A 256 12.51 20.90 5.35
CA PRO A 256 11.20 20.23 5.41
C PRO A 256 10.09 21.24 5.72
N GLN A 257 8.91 21.00 5.13
CA GLN A 257 7.70 21.78 5.39
C GLN A 257 6.51 20.82 5.51
N ASP A 258 5.66 21.08 6.49
CA ASP A 258 4.44 20.33 6.69
C ASP A 258 3.24 21.27 6.60
N GLY A 259 2.18 20.84 5.95
CA GLY A 259 0.97 21.60 5.77
C GLY A 259 -0.25 20.72 5.56
N SER A 260 -1.39 21.37 5.39
CA SER A 260 -2.65 20.69 5.13
C SER A 260 -3.46 21.42 4.08
N SER A 261 -4.29 20.67 3.37
CA SER A 261 -5.24 21.21 2.40
C SER A 261 -6.54 20.44 2.50
N ARG A 262 -7.65 21.11 2.23
CA ARG A 262 -8.96 20.48 2.16
C ARG A 262 -9.43 20.49 0.72
N VAL A 263 -9.82 19.31 0.21
CA VAL A 263 -10.31 19.16 -1.17
C VAL A 263 -11.70 18.56 -1.17
N ARG A 264 -12.57 19.07 -2.04
CA ARG A 264 -13.91 18.53 -2.25
C ARG A 264 -13.91 17.73 -3.56
N ILE A 265 -14.37 16.49 -3.51
CA ILE A 265 -14.50 15.63 -4.68
C ILE A 265 -15.91 15.06 -4.68
N GLY A 266 -16.75 15.54 -5.58
CA GLY A 266 -18.19 15.29 -5.54
C GLY A 266 -18.82 15.87 -4.28
N GLU A 267 -19.56 15.07 -3.55
CA GLU A 267 -20.16 15.44 -2.25
C GLU A 267 -19.23 15.26 -1.07
N ASN A 268 -18.14 14.51 -1.22
CA ASN A 268 -17.23 14.18 -0.14
C ASN A 268 -16.12 15.22 0.02
N VAL A 269 -15.74 15.46 1.25
CA VAL A 269 -14.62 16.33 1.63
C VAL A 269 -13.49 15.47 2.18
N TYR A 270 -12.28 15.72 1.69
CA TYR A 270 -11.06 15.03 2.09
C TYR A 270 -10.08 16.05 2.66
N ASP A 271 -9.52 15.75 3.82
CA ASP A 271 -8.41 16.51 4.39
C ASP A 271 -7.09 15.85 3.93
N LEU A 272 -6.20 16.65 3.35
CA LEU A 272 -4.87 16.22 2.92
C LEU A 272 -3.83 16.73 3.89
N ARG A 273 -3.05 15.83 4.50
CA ARG A 273 -1.82 16.20 5.24
C ARG A 273 -0.63 16.02 4.33
N ILE A 274 0.13 17.08 4.14
CA ILE A 274 1.14 17.18 3.11
C ILE A 274 2.48 17.46 3.77
N SER A 275 3.46 16.60 3.51
CA SER A 275 4.83 16.74 4.00
C SER A 275 5.81 16.81 2.84
N PHE A 276 6.69 17.81 2.88
CA PHE A 276 7.76 18.03 1.92
C PHE A 276 9.10 17.72 2.57
N LEU A 277 9.90 16.93 1.90
CA LEU A 277 11.25 16.59 2.34
C LEU A 277 12.25 16.85 1.21
N PRO A 278 13.26 17.72 1.42
CA PRO A 278 14.36 17.90 0.47
C PRO A 278 15.12 16.58 0.30
N THR A 279 15.32 16.16 -0.94
CA THR A 279 16.13 15.00 -1.31
C THR A 279 17.17 15.39 -2.34
N PHE A 280 18.10 14.49 -2.69
CA PHE A 280 19.17 14.76 -3.63
C PHE A 280 18.67 15.20 -5.01
N TYR A 281 17.61 14.58 -5.51
CA TYR A 281 17.01 14.92 -6.81
C TYR A 281 15.89 15.96 -6.74
N GLY A 282 15.69 16.63 -5.61
CA GLY A 282 14.68 17.65 -5.37
C GLY A 282 13.72 17.30 -4.24
N GLU A 283 12.64 18.07 -4.09
CA GLU A 283 11.71 17.86 -2.98
C GLU A 283 10.78 16.65 -3.24
N LYS A 284 10.80 15.70 -2.33
CA LYS A 284 9.81 14.62 -2.23
C LYS A 284 8.57 15.14 -1.52
N VAL A 285 7.38 14.71 -1.97
CA VAL A 285 6.11 15.02 -1.32
C VAL A 285 5.39 13.75 -0.92
N VAL A 286 4.85 13.74 0.28
CA VAL A 286 3.90 12.73 0.73
C VAL A 286 2.61 13.42 1.12
N MET A 287 1.49 13.01 0.53
CA MET A 287 0.15 13.50 0.87
C MET A 287 -0.66 12.35 1.46
N ARG A 288 -1.04 12.45 2.72
CA ARG A 288 -1.98 11.53 3.35
C ARG A 288 -3.39 11.99 3.12
N ILE A 289 -4.25 11.10 2.65
CA ILE A 289 -5.66 11.35 2.37
C ILE A 289 -6.48 10.90 3.58
N LEU A 290 -7.19 11.84 4.20
CA LEU A 290 -8.08 11.60 5.32
C LEU A 290 -9.52 11.83 4.84
N GLU A 291 -10.35 10.80 4.93
CA GLU A 291 -11.77 10.90 4.58
C GLU A 291 -12.53 11.47 5.76
N SER A 292 -13.18 12.62 5.55
CA SER A 292 -13.90 13.34 6.63
C SER A 292 -15.25 12.72 6.98
N GLN A 293 -15.70 11.68 6.28
CA GLN A 293 -16.99 11.04 6.50
C GLN A 293 -16.85 9.52 6.55
N GLY A 294 -17.44 8.93 7.61
CA GLY A 294 -17.64 7.50 7.72
C GLY A 294 -16.82 6.79 8.79
N THR A 295 -17.12 7.07 10.07
CA THR A 295 -16.74 6.13 11.12
C THR A 295 -17.43 4.80 10.88
N LYS A 296 -16.64 3.73 10.83
CA LYS A 296 -17.20 2.38 10.80
C LYS A 296 -17.86 2.10 12.16
N ALA A 297 -19.03 1.47 12.14
CA ALA A 297 -19.58 0.93 13.37
C ALA A 297 -18.62 -0.10 13.99
N LEU A 298 -18.63 -0.23 15.30
CA LEU A 298 -17.75 -1.16 16.02
C LEU A 298 -17.91 -2.60 15.52
N SER A 299 -19.15 -3.04 15.24
CA SER A 299 -19.47 -4.33 14.62
C SER A 299 -18.88 -4.53 13.22
N GLY A 300 -18.61 -3.45 12.49
CA GLY A 300 -18.05 -3.48 11.13
C GLY A 300 -16.52 -3.61 11.06
N LEU A 301 -15.83 -3.65 12.20
CA LEU A 301 -14.37 -3.74 12.26
C LEU A 301 -13.84 -5.16 12.01
N GLY A 302 -14.73 -6.18 12.15
CA GLY A 302 -14.36 -7.58 11.93
C GLY A 302 -13.76 -8.26 13.17
N MET A 303 -14.05 -7.78 14.36
CA MET A 303 -13.80 -8.49 15.62
C MET A 303 -14.70 -9.73 15.67
N ARG A 304 -14.25 -10.81 16.32
CA ARG A 304 -15.09 -12.00 16.57
C ARG A 304 -16.25 -11.61 17.49
N GLU A 305 -17.37 -12.28 17.35
CA GLU A 305 -18.57 -11.97 18.11
C GLU A 305 -18.34 -12.05 19.62
N GLU A 306 -17.67 -13.12 20.08
CA GLU A 306 -17.32 -13.33 21.49
C GLU A 306 -16.41 -12.22 22.04
N ASP A 307 -15.39 -11.81 21.26
CA ASP A 307 -14.48 -10.72 21.65
C ASP A 307 -15.20 -9.37 21.62
N LEU A 308 -16.12 -9.18 20.69
CA LEU A 308 -16.91 -7.95 20.60
C LEU A 308 -17.84 -7.79 21.80
N GLU A 309 -18.53 -8.85 22.19
CA GLU A 309 -19.39 -8.86 23.38
C GLU A 309 -18.58 -8.55 24.65
N GLU A 310 -17.44 -9.19 24.81
CA GLU A 310 -16.58 -8.94 25.98
C GLU A 310 -15.97 -7.53 25.94
N PHE A 311 -15.63 -7.02 24.76
CA PHE A 311 -15.16 -5.65 24.60
C PHE A 311 -16.26 -4.63 24.90
N GLU A 312 -17.50 -4.84 24.44
CA GLU A 312 -18.65 -3.99 24.76
C GLU A 312 -18.96 -4.01 26.28
N ARG A 313 -18.77 -5.17 26.93
CA ARG A 313 -18.88 -5.27 28.39
C ARG A 313 -17.85 -4.39 29.10
N LEU A 314 -16.58 -4.40 28.65
CA LEU A 314 -15.56 -3.50 29.18
C LEU A 314 -15.89 -2.03 28.97
N LEU A 315 -16.45 -1.67 27.79
CA LEU A 315 -16.85 -0.31 27.46
C LEU A 315 -18.05 0.19 28.29
N SER A 316 -18.82 -0.74 28.88
CA SER A 316 -19.96 -0.41 29.75
C SER A 316 -19.57 -0.10 31.20
N MET A 317 -18.29 -0.32 31.56
CA MET A 317 -17.78 -0.02 32.89
C MET A 317 -17.68 1.50 33.12
N PRO A 318 -17.99 1.99 34.32
CA PRO A 318 -17.99 3.42 34.60
C PRO A 318 -16.59 4.02 34.68
N GLN A 319 -15.60 3.23 34.94
CA GLN A 319 -14.21 3.66 35.12
C GLN A 319 -13.21 2.56 34.77
N GLY A 320 -11.98 2.93 34.45
CA GLY A 320 -10.87 2.06 34.15
C GLY A 320 -10.14 2.44 32.87
N LEU A 321 -9.04 1.76 32.58
CA LEU A 321 -8.22 1.99 31.38
C LEU A 321 -8.41 0.85 30.39
N ILE A 322 -8.73 1.21 29.15
CA ILE A 322 -8.73 0.29 28.00
C ILE A 322 -7.70 0.79 27.01
N LEU A 323 -6.84 -0.10 26.57
CA LEU A 323 -5.77 0.19 25.60
C LEU A 323 -6.02 -0.48 24.25
N VAL A 324 -5.77 0.26 23.18
CA VAL A 324 -5.71 -0.28 21.82
C VAL A 324 -4.27 -0.22 21.36
N THR A 325 -3.68 -1.36 21.02
CA THR A 325 -2.27 -1.43 20.64
C THR A 325 -2.04 -2.04 19.27
N GLY A 326 -0.84 -1.82 18.73
CA GLY A 326 -0.40 -2.31 17.41
C GLY A 326 0.52 -1.32 16.70
N PRO A 327 1.17 -1.72 15.61
CA PRO A 327 2.05 -0.85 14.84
C PRO A 327 1.28 0.30 14.17
N THR A 328 2.04 1.24 13.60
CA THR A 328 1.44 2.31 12.77
C THR A 328 0.67 1.72 11.60
N GLY A 329 -0.54 2.22 11.35
CA GLY A 329 -1.40 1.73 10.29
C GLY A 329 -2.19 0.46 10.61
N SER A 330 -2.18 -0.02 11.87
CA SER A 330 -2.98 -1.17 12.31
C SER A 330 -4.47 -0.84 12.49
N GLY A 331 -4.88 0.43 12.40
CA GLY A 331 -6.26 0.87 12.52
C GLY A 331 -6.70 1.27 13.93
N LYS A 332 -5.77 1.53 14.86
CA LYS A 332 -6.06 1.91 16.26
C LYS A 332 -7.04 3.09 16.36
N THR A 333 -6.74 4.18 15.65
CA THR A 333 -7.59 5.38 15.63
C THR A 333 -8.99 5.09 15.14
N THR A 334 -9.12 4.24 14.07
CA THR A 334 -10.44 3.83 13.57
C THR A 334 -11.22 3.06 14.61
N THR A 335 -10.56 2.17 15.36
CA THR A 335 -11.20 1.40 16.45
C THR A 335 -11.62 2.32 17.59
N LEU A 336 -10.73 3.22 18.05
CA LEU A 336 -11.06 4.18 19.11
C LEU A 336 -12.23 5.10 18.72
N TYR A 337 -12.23 5.61 17.49
CA TYR A 337 -13.33 6.47 17.03
C TYR A 337 -14.65 5.71 16.89
N ALA A 338 -14.60 4.42 16.49
CA ALA A 338 -15.79 3.55 16.51
C ALA A 338 -16.31 3.35 17.94
N VAL A 339 -15.40 3.19 18.92
CA VAL A 339 -15.73 3.14 20.34
C VAL A 339 -16.35 4.44 20.81
N LEU A 340 -15.76 5.59 20.51
CA LEU A 340 -16.30 6.89 20.89
C LEU A 340 -17.72 7.11 20.33
N GLN A 341 -17.95 6.74 19.08
CA GLN A 341 -19.30 6.80 18.49
C GLN A 341 -20.30 5.86 19.17
N ARG A 342 -19.84 4.67 19.57
CA ARG A 342 -20.68 3.71 20.30
C ARG A 342 -21.08 4.23 21.69
N LEU A 343 -20.16 4.96 22.35
CA LEU A 343 -20.40 5.55 23.68
C LEU A 343 -21.13 6.89 23.62
N LEU A 344 -21.25 7.52 22.47
CA LEU A 344 -21.84 8.85 22.34
C LEU A 344 -23.32 8.84 22.74
N SER A 345 -23.63 9.59 23.79
CA SER A 345 -24.98 9.82 24.31
C SER A 345 -25.09 11.26 24.81
N PRO A 346 -26.27 11.87 24.79
CA PRO A 346 -26.48 13.19 25.37
C PRO A 346 -26.14 13.29 26.87
N GLU A 347 -26.08 12.16 27.56
CA GLU A 347 -25.83 12.06 29.01
C GLU A 347 -24.32 11.85 29.31
N ILE A 348 -23.50 11.63 28.31
CA ILE A 348 -22.05 11.28 28.46
C ILE A 348 -21.19 12.39 27.89
N ASN A 349 -20.39 13.03 28.75
CA ASN A 349 -19.37 13.98 28.32
C ASN A 349 -18.09 13.25 27.87
N ILE A 350 -17.85 13.27 26.58
CA ILE A 350 -16.65 12.66 25.94
C ILE A 350 -15.67 13.75 25.56
N VAL A 351 -14.44 13.64 26.04
CA VAL A 351 -13.35 14.55 25.69
C VAL A 351 -12.16 13.78 25.16
N THR A 352 -11.44 14.36 24.18
CA THR A 352 -10.23 13.75 23.63
C THR A 352 -9.05 14.69 23.65
N ILE A 353 -7.83 14.13 23.70
CA ILE A 353 -6.60 14.84 23.43
C ILE A 353 -5.73 14.05 22.43
N GLU A 354 -5.38 14.68 21.31
CA GLU A 354 -4.85 14.00 20.14
C GLU A 354 -3.67 14.76 19.50
N ASP A 355 -2.80 14.04 18.79
CA ASP A 355 -1.64 14.60 18.09
C ASP A 355 -1.44 13.92 16.70
N PRO A 356 -2.08 14.47 15.67
CA PRO A 356 -3.17 15.44 15.67
C PRO A 356 -4.56 14.77 15.64
N ILE A 357 -5.64 15.57 15.70
CA ILE A 357 -7.01 15.08 15.44
C ILE A 357 -7.08 14.57 14.01
N GLU A 358 -7.54 13.31 13.81
CA GLU A 358 -7.62 12.72 12.47
C GLU A 358 -8.83 13.25 11.70
N TYR A 359 -10.00 13.29 12.30
CA TYR A 359 -11.21 13.95 11.80
C TYR A 359 -12.15 14.37 12.95
N SER A 360 -12.98 15.35 12.68
CA SER A 360 -13.94 15.86 13.69
C SER A 360 -15.11 14.90 13.85
N VAL A 361 -15.44 14.57 15.09
CA VAL A 361 -16.63 13.78 15.45
C VAL A 361 -17.64 14.69 16.14
N HIS A 362 -18.82 14.79 15.56
CA HIS A 362 -19.88 15.61 16.14
C HIS A 362 -20.29 15.08 17.53
N GLY A 363 -20.46 15.98 18.49
CA GLY A 363 -20.83 15.64 19.86
C GLY A 363 -19.66 15.27 20.78
N ILE A 364 -18.40 15.35 20.31
CA ILE A 364 -17.19 15.08 21.09
C ILE A 364 -16.33 16.33 21.16
N ASN A 365 -15.80 16.64 22.34
CA ASN A 365 -14.88 17.75 22.57
C ASN A 365 -13.43 17.28 22.30
N GLN A 366 -12.91 17.58 21.11
CA GLN A 366 -11.59 17.15 20.68
C GLN A 366 -10.54 18.25 20.85
N VAL A 367 -9.46 17.97 21.57
CA VAL A 367 -8.35 18.89 21.83
C VAL A 367 -7.12 18.42 21.07
N GLN A 368 -6.54 19.29 20.26
CA GLN A 368 -5.29 19.01 19.57
C GLN A 368 -4.09 19.52 20.34
N VAL A 369 -3.09 18.65 20.55
CA VAL A 369 -1.80 19.00 21.13
C VAL A 369 -1.12 20.09 20.32
N ASN A 370 -0.51 21.07 21.00
CA ASN A 370 0.26 22.13 20.36
C ASN A 370 1.47 22.48 21.23
N PRO A 371 2.60 21.77 21.06
CA PRO A 371 3.82 22.00 21.87
C PRO A 371 4.36 23.41 21.73
N ALA A 372 4.24 24.05 20.57
CA ALA A 372 4.69 25.42 20.34
C ALA A 372 3.94 26.44 21.21
N ARG A 373 2.68 26.15 21.60
CA ARG A 373 1.88 26.95 22.55
C ARG A 373 1.90 26.39 23.97
N GLY A 374 2.74 25.39 24.23
CA GLY A 374 2.89 24.77 25.56
C GLY A 374 1.77 23.82 25.94
N LEU A 375 0.87 23.42 24.99
CA LEU A 375 -0.19 22.44 25.21
C LEU A 375 0.35 21.04 24.85
N THR A 376 0.85 20.33 25.87
CA THR A 376 1.30 18.94 25.79
C THR A 376 0.18 17.97 26.18
N PHE A 377 0.36 16.65 25.93
CA PHE A 377 -0.57 15.62 26.39
C PHE A 377 -0.83 15.72 27.89
N ALA A 378 0.19 15.75 28.72
CA ALA A 378 0.05 15.81 30.19
C ALA A 378 -0.66 17.09 30.67
N LYS A 379 -0.30 18.27 30.12
CA LYS A 379 -0.97 19.53 30.50
C LYS A 379 -2.42 19.58 30.04
N GLY A 380 -2.69 19.15 28.82
CA GLY A 380 -4.03 19.08 28.28
C GLY A 380 -4.90 18.12 29.08
N LEU A 381 -4.42 16.91 29.38
CA LEU A 381 -5.12 15.91 30.16
C LEU A 381 -5.50 16.42 31.54
N ARG A 382 -4.57 17.07 32.28
CA ARG A 382 -4.88 17.70 33.56
C ARG A 382 -6.01 18.75 33.46
N SER A 383 -6.09 19.46 32.35
CA SER A 383 -7.15 20.45 32.13
C SER A 383 -8.48 19.78 31.76
N LEU A 384 -8.45 18.73 30.95
CA LEU A 384 -9.62 17.96 30.55
C LEU A 384 -10.32 17.28 31.73
N LEU A 385 -9.56 16.74 32.69
CA LEU A 385 -10.12 16.15 33.93
C LEU A 385 -10.85 17.14 34.83
N ARG A 386 -10.75 18.45 34.59
CA ARG A 386 -11.53 19.49 35.27
C ARG A 386 -12.78 19.95 34.49
N GLN A 387 -13.06 19.28 33.36
CA GLN A 387 -14.21 19.58 32.50
C GLN A 387 -15.37 18.60 32.70
N ASP A 388 -15.38 17.92 33.86
CA ASP A 388 -16.41 16.91 34.20
C ASP A 388 -16.64 15.84 33.13
N PRO A 389 -15.54 15.17 32.66
CA PRO A 389 -15.67 14.14 31.64
C PRO A 389 -16.13 12.81 32.24
N ASN A 390 -16.95 12.05 31.50
CA ASN A 390 -17.23 10.64 31.80
C ASN A 390 -16.22 9.74 31.05
N VAL A 391 -15.89 10.09 29.80
CA VAL A 391 -14.98 9.34 28.95
C VAL A 391 -13.84 10.25 28.47
N VAL A 392 -12.62 9.81 28.66
CA VAL A 392 -11.41 10.52 28.23
C VAL A 392 -10.64 9.66 27.23
N MET A 393 -10.42 10.16 26.03
CA MET A 393 -9.56 9.50 25.06
C MET A 393 -8.24 10.25 24.93
N ILE A 394 -7.13 9.52 25.08
CA ILE A 394 -5.76 10.03 24.92
C ILE A 394 -5.20 9.38 23.65
N GLY A 395 -4.81 10.17 22.67
CA GLY A 395 -4.33 9.69 21.37
C GLY A 395 -3.26 8.61 21.55
N GLU A 396 -2.27 8.85 22.41
CA GLU A 396 -1.25 7.86 22.78
C GLU A 396 -0.57 8.19 24.10
N ILE A 397 -0.06 7.17 24.78
CA ILE A 397 0.77 7.29 26.00
C ILE A 397 2.23 7.01 25.60
N ARG A 398 3.10 8.05 25.71
CA ARG A 398 4.52 7.95 25.36
C ARG A 398 5.44 8.06 26.55
N ASP A 399 5.03 8.77 27.59
CA ASP A 399 5.85 9.17 28.73
C ASP A 399 5.18 8.90 30.08
N LEU A 400 6.00 8.87 31.14
CA LEU A 400 5.56 8.58 32.50
C LEU A 400 4.53 9.58 33.04
N GLU A 401 4.67 10.87 32.70
CA GLU A 401 3.76 11.89 33.19
C GLU A 401 2.34 11.69 32.66
N THR A 402 2.20 11.47 31.35
CA THR A 402 0.90 11.18 30.70
C THR A 402 0.32 9.87 31.20
N ALA A 403 1.14 8.80 31.33
CA ALA A 403 0.73 7.51 31.84
C ALA A 403 0.17 7.61 33.26
N THR A 404 0.88 8.29 34.14
CA THR A 404 0.48 8.48 35.57
C THR A 404 -0.88 9.16 35.66
N ILE A 405 -1.08 10.26 34.92
CA ILE A 405 -2.36 11.00 34.95
C ILE A 405 -3.50 10.15 34.38
N ALA A 406 -3.26 9.39 33.29
CA ALA A 406 -4.24 8.52 32.66
C ALA A 406 -4.72 7.41 33.63
N LEU A 407 -3.79 6.75 34.32
CA LEU A 407 -4.09 5.69 35.29
C LEU A 407 -4.80 6.25 36.53
N GLN A 408 -4.39 7.41 37.04
CA GLN A 408 -5.08 8.09 38.13
C GLN A 408 -6.54 8.45 37.73
N ALA A 409 -6.75 8.96 36.51
CA ALA A 409 -8.09 9.25 36.02
C ALA A 409 -8.95 7.98 35.94
N ALA A 410 -8.36 6.87 35.47
CA ALA A 410 -9.02 5.56 35.41
C ALA A 410 -9.42 5.01 36.80
N GLN A 411 -8.69 5.39 37.86
CA GLN A 411 -9.01 5.00 39.24
C GLN A 411 -10.04 5.93 39.92
N THR A 412 -10.22 7.13 39.36
CA THR A 412 -11.04 8.19 39.98
C THR A 412 -12.34 8.47 39.25
N GLY A 413 -12.96 7.46 38.65
CA GLY A 413 -14.29 7.53 38.09
C GLY A 413 -14.42 7.83 36.63
N HIS A 414 -13.32 7.71 35.83
CA HIS A 414 -13.35 7.99 34.40
C HIS A 414 -13.08 6.71 33.58
N LEU A 415 -13.77 6.53 32.48
CA LEU A 415 -13.40 5.57 31.45
C LEU A 415 -12.31 6.20 30.57
N VAL A 416 -11.10 5.66 30.65
CA VAL A 416 -9.95 6.15 29.91
C VAL A 416 -9.63 5.21 28.75
N LEU A 417 -9.56 5.78 27.53
CA LEU A 417 -9.21 5.08 26.30
C LEU A 417 -7.88 5.62 25.80
N SER A 418 -6.94 4.75 25.43
CA SER A 418 -5.67 5.23 24.86
C SER A 418 -5.03 4.22 23.92
N THR A 419 -3.91 4.65 23.26
CA THR A 419 -3.12 3.73 22.46
C THR A 419 -1.70 3.56 22.97
N LEU A 420 -1.13 2.40 22.63
CA LEU A 420 0.29 2.08 22.76
C LEU A 420 0.82 1.50 21.43
N HIS A 421 2.14 1.39 21.35
CA HIS A 421 2.83 0.75 20.23
C HIS A 421 3.51 -0.53 20.70
N THR A 422 2.72 -1.62 20.88
CA THR A 422 3.24 -2.96 21.18
C THR A 422 2.77 -3.96 20.12
N ASN A 423 3.42 -5.12 20.04
CA ASN A 423 3.13 -6.12 19.02
C ASN A 423 1.93 -7.00 19.35
N ASP A 424 1.63 -7.18 20.64
CA ASP A 424 0.59 -8.03 21.21
C ASP A 424 -0.02 -7.35 22.44
N ALA A 425 -1.06 -7.96 23.02
CA ALA A 425 -1.81 -7.38 24.13
C ALA A 425 -1.06 -7.44 25.46
N VAL A 426 -0.32 -8.52 25.71
CA VAL A 426 0.45 -8.68 26.95
C VAL A 426 1.62 -7.70 27.00
N GLY A 427 2.28 -7.46 25.89
CA GLY A 427 3.35 -6.48 25.76
C GLY A 427 2.94 -5.06 26.12
N ALA A 428 1.63 -4.72 26.14
CA ALA A 428 1.16 -3.43 26.63
C ALA A 428 1.39 -3.26 28.14
N VAL A 429 1.26 -4.35 28.92
CA VAL A 429 1.55 -4.35 30.37
C VAL A 429 3.03 -4.08 30.60
N THR A 430 3.90 -4.81 29.89
CA THR A 430 5.35 -4.59 29.94
C THR A 430 5.72 -3.19 29.51
N ARG A 431 5.10 -2.66 28.47
CA ARG A 431 5.36 -1.28 28.03
C ARG A 431 5.03 -0.23 29.08
N LEU A 432 3.93 -0.42 29.84
CA LEU A 432 3.61 0.47 30.96
C LEU A 432 4.64 0.36 32.09
N LYS A 433 5.12 -0.86 32.39
CA LYS A 433 6.22 -1.07 33.36
C LYS A 433 7.51 -0.37 32.89
N ASP A 434 7.86 -0.47 31.60
CA ASP A 434 9.04 0.17 31.00
C ASP A 434 8.98 1.70 31.03
N ILE A 435 7.76 2.27 30.93
CA ILE A 435 7.53 3.72 31.09
C ILE A 435 7.77 4.16 32.55
N GLY A 436 7.74 3.23 33.51
CA GLY A 436 7.99 3.49 34.93
C GLY A 436 6.73 3.46 35.79
N ILE A 437 5.66 2.83 35.34
CA ILE A 437 4.43 2.63 36.14
C ILE A 437 4.59 1.40 37.01
N GLU A 438 4.26 1.56 38.29
CA GLU A 438 4.30 0.46 39.25
C GLU A 438 3.26 -0.61 38.91
N PRO A 439 3.61 -1.91 39.00
CA PRO A 439 2.73 -3.02 38.63
C PRO A 439 1.35 -3.01 39.32
N TYR A 440 1.29 -2.66 40.61
CA TYR A 440 0.01 -2.59 41.33
C TYR A 440 -0.92 -1.47 40.83
N VAL A 441 -0.36 -0.37 40.29
CA VAL A 441 -1.15 0.72 39.69
C VAL A 441 -1.75 0.26 38.36
N ILE A 442 -0.96 -0.49 37.56
CA ILE A 442 -1.45 -1.08 36.31
C ILE A 442 -2.59 -2.05 36.61
N ALA A 443 -2.37 -2.97 37.55
CA ALA A 443 -3.34 -3.98 37.96
C ALA A 443 -4.68 -3.38 38.45
N ALA A 444 -4.61 -2.26 39.18
CA ALA A 444 -5.80 -1.57 39.71
C ALA A 444 -6.57 -0.75 38.68
N SER A 445 -5.98 -0.44 37.52
CA SER A 445 -6.55 0.50 36.54
C SER A 445 -6.89 -0.17 35.21
N LEU A 446 -6.05 -1.10 34.76
CA LEU A 446 -6.16 -1.70 33.41
C LEU A 446 -7.27 -2.74 33.36
N MET A 447 -8.29 -2.51 32.55
CA MET A 447 -9.40 -3.45 32.35
C MET A 447 -9.17 -4.38 31.16
N GLY A 448 -8.56 -3.88 30.11
CA GLY A 448 -8.30 -4.69 28.94
C GLY A 448 -7.40 -4.03 27.90
N VAL A 449 -6.86 -4.88 27.04
CA VAL A 449 -6.00 -4.46 25.93
C VAL A 449 -6.46 -5.14 24.65
N VAL A 450 -6.74 -4.34 23.61
CA VAL A 450 -7.04 -4.80 22.25
C VAL A 450 -5.79 -4.63 21.40
N ALA A 451 -5.07 -5.71 21.12
CA ALA A 451 -4.02 -5.67 20.11
C ALA A 451 -4.60 -5.97 18.73
N GLN A 452 -4.19 -5.20 17.72
CA GLN A 452 -4.76 -5.33 16.38
C GLN A 452 -3.76 -5.13 15.25
N ARG A 453 -4.04 -5.80 14.13
CA ARG A 453 -3.40 -5.58 12.84
C ARG A 453 -4.44 -5.65 11.72
N LEU A 454 -4.09 -5.15 10.54
CA LEU A 454 -4.93 -5.21 9.36
C LEU A 454 -4.37 -6.18 8.34
N VAL A 455 -5.20 -7.10 7.86
CA VAL A 455 -4.92 -8.00 6.74
C VAL A 455 -5.77 -7.60 5.54
N ARG A 456 -5.26 -7.81 4.31
CA ARG A 456 -6.00 -7.53 3.09
C ARG A 456 -7.11 -8.56 2.88
N LYS A 457 -8.28 -8.10 2.50
CA LYS A 457 -9.42 -8.97 2.14
C LYS A 457 -9.25 -9.51 0.72
N ILE A 458 -9.57 -10.79 0.53
CA ILE A 458 -9.70 -11.37 -0.80
C ILE A 458 -10.77 -10.59 -1.57
N HIS A 459 -10.49 -10.25 -2.82
CA HIS A 459 -11.47 -9.59 -3.67
C HIS A 459 -12.55 -10.57 -4.09
N ALA A 460 -13.80 -10.31 -3.68
CA ALA A 460 -14.91 -11.24 -3.85
C ALA A 460 -15.15 -11.66 -5.32
N ALA A 461 -15.06 -10.68 -6.25
CA ALA A 461 -15.33 -10.93 -7.67
C ALA A 461 -14.32 -11.86 -8.36
N CYS A 462 -13.10 -12.02 -7.81
CA CYS A 462 -12.08 -12.89 -8.39
C CYS A 462 -11.60 -13.97 -7.39
N SER A 463 -12.35 -14.20 -6.31
CA SER A 463 -12.07 -15.23 -5.32
C SER A 463 -12.23 -16.62 -5.94
N ALA A 464 -11.28 -17.51 -5.68
CA ALA A 464 -11.33 -18.90 -6.11
C ALA A 464 -10.71 -19.81 -5.05
N VAL A 465 -11.15 -21.06 -5.03
CA VAL A 465 -10.54 -22.11 -4.21
C VAL A 465 -9.10 -22.33 -4.66
N THR A 466 -8.20 -22.51 -3.71
CA THR A 466 -6.78 -22.74 -3.94
C THR A 466 -6.28 -23.86 -3.02
N GLU A 467 -5.35 -24.64 -3.51
CA GLU A 467 -4.63 -25.60 -2.70
C GLU A 467 -3.53 -24.88 -1.90
N VAL A 468 -3.37 -25.25 -0.64
CA VAL A 468 -2.33 -24.73 0.23
C VAL A 468 -1.33 -25.84 0.53
N THR A 469 -0.05 -25.51 0.48
CA THR A 469 1.01 -26.49 0.73
C THR A 469 0.94 -27.03 2.17
N PRO A 470 1.09 -28.34 2.39
CA PRO A 470 1.08 -28.92 3.74
C PRO A 470 2.08 -28.30 4.69
N THR A 471 3.23 -27.87 4.17
CA THR A 471 4.27 -27.15 4.95
C THR A 471 3.80 -25.81 5.51
N LEU A 472 2.90 -25.13 4.81
CA LEU A 472 2.34 -23.87 5.28
C LEU A 472 1.26 -24.12 6.32
N LEU A 473 0.42 -25.15 6.12
CA LEU A 473 -0.63 -25.56 7.05
C LEU A 473 -0.07 -26.06 8.38
N SER A 474 1.00 -26.85 8.34
CA SER A 474 1.63 -27.37 9.56
C SER A 474 2.12 -26.29 10.52
N ARG A 475 2.50 -25.11 10.02
CA ARG A 475 2.87 -23.97 10.85
C ARG A 475 1.69 -23.39 11.66
N PHE A 476 0.47 -23.62 11.20
CA PHE A 476 -0.75 -23.22 11.91
C PHE A 476 -1.40 -24.39 12.66
N GLY A 477 -0.77 -25.56 12.70
CA GLY A 477 -1.33 -26.75 13.35
C GLY A 477 -2.61 -27.27 12.70
N ALA A 478 -2.88 -26.88 11.44
CA ALA A 478 -4.12 -27.19 10.75
C ALA A 478 -3.98 -28.45 9.87
N SER A 479 -5.05 -29.25 9.84
CA SER A 479 -5.19 -30.38 8.92
C SER A 479 -5.84 -29.92 7.59
N SER A 480 -5.65 -30.68 6.52
CA SER A 480 -6.02 -30.35 5.13
C SER A 480 -7.54 -30.25 4.81
N PHE A 481 -8.40 -30.14 5.80
CA PHE A 481 -9.86 -30.24 5.63
C PHE A 481 -10.59 -28.91 5.32
N HIS A 482 -9.88 -27.81 5.06
CA HIS A 482 -10.51 -26.52 4.78
C HIS A 482 -10.33 -26.12 3.32
N GLU A 483 -11.40 -25.63 2.71
CA GLU A 483 -11.33 -24.99 1.39
C GLU A 483 -10.74 -23.58 1.56
N PHE A 484 -9.48 -23.42 1.21
CA PHE A 484 -8.84 -22.11 1.23
C PHE A 484 -9.16 -21.34 -0.04
N LYS A 485 -9.30 -20.02 0.10
CA LYS A 485 -9.60 -19.12 -1.02
C LYS A 485 -8.44 -18.16 -1.29
N LYS A 486 -8.29 -17.79 -2.57
CA LYS A 486 -7.33 -16.77 -3.02
C LYS A 486 -7.92 -15.99 -4.19
N GLY A 487 -7.62 -14.71 -4.28
CA GLY A 487 -8.01 -13.89 -5.43
C GLY A 487 -7.09 -14.20 -6.62
N LYS A 488 -7.67 -14.55 -7.77
CA LYS A 488 -6.90 -14.77 -9.03
C LYS A 488 -6.34 -13.47 -9.61
N GLY A 489 -6.88 -12.33 -9.19
CA GLY A 489 -6.62 -11.05 -9.80
C GLY A 489 -7.63 -10.74 -10.92
N CYS A 490 -8.08 -9.49 -10.97
CA CYS A 490 -8.94 -8.97 -12.02
C CYS A 490 -8.68 -7.47 -12.22
N PRO A 491 -9.22 -6.84 -13.28
CA PRO A 491 -9.01 -5.41 -13.52
C PRO A 491 -9.42 -4.52 -12.34
N GLU A 492 -10.51 -4.84 -11.63
CA GLU A 492 -10.98 -4.06 -10.48
C GLU A 492 -10.01 -4.05 -9.30
N CYS A 493 -9.36 -5.19 -9.01
CA CYS A 493 -8.32 -5.28 -7.98
C CYS A 493 -6.91 -5.06 -8.56
N GLN A 494 -6.79 -4.66 -9.82
CA GLN A 494 -5.53 -4.40 -10.52
C GLN A 494 -4.57 -5.60 -10.46
N GLY A 495 -5.11 -6.81 -10.69
CA GLY A 495 -4.34 -8.05 -10.71
C GLY A 495 -3.91 -8.58 -9.35
N THR A 496 -4.20 -7.91 -8.24
CA THR A 496 -3.69 -8.26 -6.90
C THR A 496 -4.43 -9.40 -6.22
N GLY A 497 -5.68 -9.63 -6.58
CA GLY A 497 -6.55 -10.56 -5.88
C GLY A 497 -7.09 -10.05 -4.53
N TYR A 498 -6.75 -8.82 -4.11
CA TYR A 498 -7.17 -8.24 -2.83
C TYR A 498 -7.88 -6.91 -3.03
N ARG A 499 -8.86 -6.60 -2.16
CA ARG A 499 -9.54 -5.30 -2.11
C ARG A 499 -10.06 -5.01 -0.71
N GLY A 500 -9.56 -3.94 -0.11
CA GLY A 500 -9.89 -3.55 1.26
C GLY A 500 -9.17 -4.37 2.32
N ARG A 501 -9.43 -4.05 3.58
CA ARG A 501 -8.76 -4.63 4.75
C ARG A 501 -9.77 -5.04 5.80
N VAL A 502 -9.40 -6.02 6.63
CA VAL A 502 -10.13 -6.44 7.83
C VAL A 502 -9.14 -6.51 9.00
N GLY A 503 -9.62 -6.19 10.21
CA GLY A 503 -8.84 -6.33 11.43
C GLY A 503 -8.64 -7.78 11.82
N ILE A 504 -7.50 -8.08 12.43
CA ILE A 504 -7.25 -9.27 13.24
C ILE A 504 -6.91 -8.80 14.63
N TYR A 505 -7.45 -9.48 15.63
CA TYR A 505 -7.49 -8.99 17.01
C TYR A 505 -6.99 -10.02 18.00
N GLU A 506 -6.48 -9.50 19.11
CA GLU A 506 -6.16 -10.23 20.32
C GLU A 506 -6.67 -9.38 21.49
N LEU A 507 -7.64 -9.91 22.25
CA LEU A 507 -8.26 -9.21 23.37
C LEU A 507 -7.78 -9.83 24.68
N LEU A 508 -7.00 -9.07 25.43
CA LEU A 508 -6.65 -9.37 26.82
C LEU A 508 -7.67 -8.69 27.73
N VAL A 509 -8.45 -9.47 28.46
CA VAL A 509 -9.33 -8.99 29.54
C VAL A 509 -8.63 -9.22 30.86
N VAL A 510 -8.43 -8.15 31.63
CA VAL A 510 -7.74 -8.21 32.91
C VAL A 510 -8.75 -8.61 33.99
N LYS A 511 -8.89 -9.94 34.20
CA LYS A 511 -9.69 -10.53 35.30
C LYS A 511 -8.82 -10.64 36.55
N ASP A 512 -9.43 -10.96 37.69
CA ASP A 512 -8.78 -10.99 39.01
C ASP A 512 -7.46 -11.78 39.03
N GLU A 513 -7.44 -12.95 38.41
CA GLU A 513 -6.24 -13.80 38.33
C GLU A 513 -5.09 -13.11 37.56
N ILE A 514 -5.43 -12.44 36.45
CA ILE A 514 -4.45 -11.72 35.62
C ILE A 514 -4.01 -10.42 36.33
N SER A 515 -4.94 -9.74 37.01
CA SER A 515 -4.66 -8.55 37.81
C SER A 515 -3.69 -8.88 38.95
N ALA A 516 -3.89 -10.00 39.66
CA ALA A 516 -2.97 -10.47 40.70
C ALA A 516 -1.56 -10.69 40.14
N LEU A 517 -1.42 -11.43 39.01
CA LEU A 517 -0.14 -11.66 38.36
C LEU A 517 0.55 -10.35 37.95
N ILE A 518 -0.19 -9.40 37.41
CA ILE A 518 0.35 -8.07 37.04
C ILE A 518 0.86 -7.37 38.30
N SER A 519 0.06 -7.34 39.40
CA SER A 519 0.40 -6.69 40.65
C SER A 519 1.66 -7.26 41.29
N GLU A 520 1.86 -8.57 41.21
CA GLU A 520 3.03 -9.28 41.69
C GLU A 520 4.28 -9.12 40.79
N GLY A 521 4.15 -8.43 39.68
CA GLY A 521 5.24 -8.20 38.73
C GLY A 521 5.49 -9.38 37.78
N GLY A 522 4.52 -10.29 37.63
CA GLY A 522 4.61 -11.49 36.80
C GLY A 522 5.14 -11.21 35.40
N THR A 523 5.75 -12.23 34.81
CA THR A 523 6.35 -12.19 33.48
C THR A 523 5.28 -12.24 32.38
N ASP A 524 5.60 -11.73 31.18
CA ASP A 524 4.73 -11.80 30.00
C ASP A 524 4.24 -13.22 29.73
N ARG A 525 5.09 -14.21 29.95
CA ARG A 525 4.77 -15.62 29.73
C ARG A 525 3.72 -16.14 30.72
N GLU A 526 3.79 -15.74 31.98
CA GLU A 526 2.82 -16.11 33.02
C GLU A 526 1.47 -15.43 32.76
N ILE A 527 1.49 -14.13 32.44
CA ILE A 527 0.30 -13.37 32.07
C ILE A 527 -0.37 -13.97 30.82
N LEU A 528 0.41 -14.29 29.79
CA LEU A 528 -0.09 -14.93 28.57
C LEU A 528 -0.71 -16.29 28.86
N LYS A 529 -0.09 -17.11 29.72
CA LYS A 529 -0.59 -18.44 30.10
C LYS A 529 -1.93 -18.31 30.84
N ALA A 530 -2.06 -17.38 31.78
CA ALA A 530 -3.30 -17.13 32.49
C ALA A 530 -4.38 -16.61 31.53
N ALA A 531 -4.04 -15.66 30.66
CA ALA A 531 -4.98 -15.12 29.66
C ALA A 531 -5.49 -16.21 28.70
N ARG A 532 -4.62 -17.11 28.27
CA ARG A 532 -5.00 -18.29 27.48
C ARG A 532 -5.91 -19.24 28.25
N GLY A 533 -5.68 -19.42 29.54
CA GLY A 533 -6.50 -20.23 30.43
C GLY A 533 -7.93 -19.73 30.54
N VAL A 534 -8.17 -18.41 30.43
CA VAL A 534 -9.50 -17.80 30.45
C VAL A 534 -10.09 -17.56 29.06
N GLY A 535 -9.50 -18.11 27.99
CA GLY A 535 -10.06 -18.15 26.64
C GLY A 535 -9.53 -17.08 25.68
N MET A 536 -8.48 -16.33 26.03
CA MET A 536 -7.86 -15.37 25.11
C MET A 536 -7.33 -16.09 23.86
N LYS A 537 -7.70 -15.65 22.67
CA LYS A 537 -7.13 -16.11 21.40
C LYS A 537 -6.09 -15.08 20.89
N SER A 538 -5.03 -15.60 20.25
CA SER A 538 -4.03 -14.73 19.63
C SER A 538 -4.52 -14.14 18.32
N MET A 539 -3.86 -13.06 17.87
CA MET A 539 -4.10 -12.50 16.53
C MET A 539 -3.90 -13.51 15.40
N THR A 540 -3.00 -14.46 15.58
CA THR A 540 -2.75 -15.53 14.60
C THR A 540 -3.93 -16.48 14.51
N GLU A 541 -4.53 -16.86 15.65
CA GLU A 541 -5.73 -17.72 15.70
C GLU A 541 -6.95 -17.02 15.11
N ASP A 542 -7.21 -15.76 15.49
CA ASP A 542 -8.28 -14.95 14.90
C ASP A 542 -8.07 -14.77 13.38
N GLY A 543 -6.83 -14.51 12.96
CA GLY A 543 -6.48 -14.40 11.55
C GLY A 543 -6.68 -15.72 10.80
N PHE A 544 -6.38 -16.86 11.41
CA PHE A 544 -6.57 -18.18 10.80
C PHE A 544 -8.07 -18.50 10.65
N GLU A 545 -8.89 -18.17 11.62
CA GLU A 545 -10.36 -18.29 11.49
C GLU A 545 -10.88 -17.48 10.28
N LYS A 546 -10.37 -16.27 10.07
CA LYS A 546 -10.71 -15.42 8.89
C LYS A 546 -10.19 -15.99 7.57
N VAL A 547 -9.08 -16.72 7.58
CA VAL A 547 -8.61 -17.47 6.42
C VAL A 547 -9.57 -18.61 6.10
N CYS A 548 -10.00 -19.38 7.09
CA CYS A 548 -10.99 -20.45 6.93
C CYS A 548 -12.36 -19.94 6.42
N GLN A 549 -12.74 -18.73 6.83
CA GLN A 549 -13.93 -18.03 6.32
C GLN A 549 -13.76 -17.49 4.88
N GLY A 550 -12.55 -17.57 4.31
CA GLY A 550 -12.26 -17.05 2.99
C GLY A 550 -12.18 -15.52 2.90
N MET A 551 -11.96 -14.83 4.03
CA MET A 551 -11.83 -13.39 4.08
C MET A 551 -10.43 -12.91 3.66
N THR A 552 -9.38 -13.69 3.99
CA THR A 552 -7.98 -13.38 3.70
C THR A 552 -7.23 -14.67 3.33
N THR A 553 -5.94 -14.59 3.06
CA THR A 553 -5.11 -15.75 2.71
C THR A 553 -4.09 -16.07 3.79
N LEU A 554 -3.58 -17.31 3.80
CA LEU A 554 -2.51 -17.73 4.70
C LEU A 554 -1.22 -16.95 4.47
N GLU A 555 -0.90 -16.61 3.22
CA GLU A 555 0.29 -15.81 2.89
C GLU A 555 0.21 -14.40 3.48
N GLU A 556 -0.99 -13.81 3.45
CA GLU A 556 -1.20 -12.49 4.05
C GLU A 556 -1.15 -12.53 5.57
N LEU A 557 -1.71 -13.58 6.17
CA LEU A 557 -1.61 -13.82 7.62
C LEU A 557 -0.16 -14.04 8.05
N MET A 558 0.60 -14.87 7.34
CA MET A 558 2.05 -15.08 7.59
C MET A 558 2.86 -13.79 7.51
N ARG A 559 2.52 -12.91 6.58
CA ARG A 559 3.17 -11.61 6.44
C ARG A 559 2.89 -10.68 7.62
N THR A 560 1.69 -10.78 8.21
CA THR A 560 1.17 -9.81 9.17
C THR A 560 1.27 -10.30 10.62
N ALA A 561 0.89 -11.53 10.88
CA ALA A 561 0.90 -12.17 12.19
C ALA A 561 1.35 -13.65 12.05
N PRO A 562 2.66 -13.88 11.86
CA PRO A 562 3.18 -15.24 11.77
C PRO A 562 2.95 -15.98 13.10
N PRO A 563 2.70 -17.29 13.08
CA PRO A 563 2.62 -18.09 14.30
C PRO A 563 3.95 -18.05 15.07
N SER A 564 3.88 -17.92 16.39
CA SER A 564 5.04 -18.05 17.25
C SER A 564 5.43 -19.54 17.36
N ASP A 565 6.72 -19.85 17.40
CA ASP A 565 7.26 -21.23 17.44
C ASP A 565 6.80 -22.05 18.68
N THR A 566 5.99 -21.48 19.57
CA THR A 566 5.63 -22.04 20.87
C THR A 566 4.19 -22.53 21.02
N SER A 567 3.34 -22.46 19.99
CA SER A 567 1.94 -22.88 20.15
C SER A 567 1.40 -23.61 18.93
N PRO A 568 1.10 -24.93 18.99
CA PRO A 568 0.25 -25.58 18.01
C PRO A 568 -1.19 -25.03 18.15
N ILE A 569 -1.72 -24.45 17.07
CA ILE A 569 -3.12 -24.04 16.96
C ILE A 569 -3.95 -25.32 16.89
N GLY A 570 -4.75 -25.62 17.91
CA GLY A 570 -5.68 -26.76 17.82
C GLY A 570 -5.89 -27.63 19.05
N ALA A 571 -5.50 -27.20 20.24
CA ALA A 571 -5.90 -27.90 21.48
C ALA A 571 -7.06 -27.17 22.16
N SER A 572 -8.29 -27.39 21.66
CA SER A 572 -9.48 -27.19 22.49
C SER A 572 -9.49 -28.21 23.63
N PRO A 573 -9.75 -27.82 24.88
CA PRO A 573 -9.89 -28.80 25.96
C PRO A 573 -11.18 -29.58 25.74
N SER A 574 -11.08 -30.82 25.22
CA SER A 574 -12.14 -31.80 25.32
C SER A 574 -12.41 -32.06 26.78
N LYS A 575 -13.68 -31.90 27.20
CA LYS A 575 -14.21 -32.35 28.48
C LYS A 575 -13.76 -33.81 28.74
N VAL A 576 -12.92 -34.02 29.73
CA VAL A 576 -12.61 -35.35 30.23
C VAL A 576 -13.54 -35.61 31.43
N ASP A 577 -14.46 -36.57 31.23
CA ASP A 577 -15.25 -37.15 32.28
C ASP A 577 -14.34 -37.77 33.34
N SER A 578 -14.63 -37.39 34.60
CA SER A 578 -14.06 -37.99 35.78
C SER A 578 -14.55 -39.44 35.95
N ASN A 579 -13.67 -40.42 35.85
CA ASN A 579 -13.61 -41.58 36.75
C ASN A 579 -12.61 -42.62 36.24
N THR A 580 -11.54 -42.86 36.95
CA THR A 580 -11.18 -44.15 37.55
C THR A 580 -9.81 -44.12 38.23
N HIS A 581 -9.77 -44.76 39.35
CA HIS A 581 -8.73 -44.93 40.33
C HIS A 581 -7.47 -45.69 39.87
N SER A 582 -6.36 -45.28 40.49
CA SER A 582 -5.26 -46.09 41.05
C SER A 582 -4.30 -46.86 40.14
N LYS A 583 -3.02 -46.52 40.23
CA LYS A 583 -1.90 -47.31 40.81
C LYS A 583 -0.56 -46.79 40.30
N GLN A 584 0.28 -46.27 41.22
CA GLN A 584 1.75 -46.37 41.12
C GLN A 584 2.18 -47.82 41.29
N PRO A 585 3.29 -48.30 40.77
CA PRO A 585 4.66 -48.12 41.22
C PRO A 585 5.73 -48.39 40.14
N PRO A 586 7.02 -48.55 40.44
CA PRO A 586 8.01 -47.83 41.20
C PRO A 586 9.27 -47.48 40.34
N GLU A 587 10.10 -46.62 40.88
CA GLU A 587 11.51 -46.44 40.45
C GLU A 587 12.37 -47.69 40.64
N PRO A 588 13.44 -47.84 39.85
CA PRO A 588 14.69 -48.25 40.49
C PRO A 588 15.88 -47.35 40.12
N GLN A 589 16.62 -47.04 41.16
CA GLN A 589 17.98 -46.53 41.19
C GLN A 589 18.96 -47.54 40.59
N GLY A 590 20.05 -47.04 40.01
CA GLY A 590 21.21 -47.89 39.67
C GLY A 590 22.27 -47.09 38.92
N ASP A 591 23.29 -46.64 39.68
CA ASP A 591 24.61 -46.23 39.18
C ASP A 591 25.22 -47.30 38.25
N PHE A 592 25.98 -46.88 37.24
CA PHE A 592 27.36 -47.27 37.04
C PHE A 592 28.04 -46.61 35.85
N SER A 593 29.21 -46.12 36.10
CA SER A 593 30.30 -45.68 35.23
C SER A 593 30.74 -46.71 34.20
N GLY A 594 31.21 -46.28 33.03
CA GLY A 594 32.04 -47.12 32.15
C GLY A 594 32.20 -46.59 30.74
N GLN A 595 33.42 -46.42 30.38
CA GLN A 595 34.03 -45.92 29.17
C GLN A 595 33.72 -46.74 27.91
N ASP A 596 33.89 -46.07 26.77
CA ASP A 596 34.52 -46.52 25.50
C ASP A 596 33.68 -47.13 24.36
N GLU A 597 34.07 -46.63 23.21
CA GLU A 597 34.08 -47.21 21.85
C GLU A 597 32.84 -47.18 20.97
N SER A 598 33.05 -46.43 19.88
CA SER A 598 32.26 -46.45 18.63
C SER A 598 32.11 -47.86 18.03
N PRO A 599 31.07 -48.13 17.30
CA PRO A 599 31.23 -48.09 15.86
C PRO A 599 30.04 -47.52 15.06
N ALA A 600 30.39 -47.09 13.87
CA ALA A 600 29.55 -46.59 12.78
C ALA A 600 28.30 -47.46 12.52
N ARG A 601 27.15 -46.78 12.38
CA ARG A 601 26.01 -47.32 11.64
C ARG A 601 25.37 -46.27 10.76
N GLU A 602 25.40 -46.59 9.51
CA GLU A 602 24.73 -46.04 8.34
C GLU A 602 23.51 -45.15 8.62
N ARG A 603 23.65 -43.87 8.31
CA ARG A 603 22.50 -42.99 8.09
C ARG A 603 22.03 -43.14 6.64
N ARG A 604 20.87 -43.73 6.48
CA ARG A 604 20.11 -43.68 5.23
C ARG A 604 19.92 -42.22 4.85
N GLN A 605 20.45 -41.86 3.69
CA GLN A 605 20.24 -40.57 3.00
C GLN A 605 18.75 -40.39 2.73
N VAL A 606 18.13 -39.41 3.40
CA VAL A 606 16.98 -38.73 2.90
C VAL A 606 17.52 -37.60 2.02
N SER A 607 17.18 -37.59 0.76
CA SER A 607 17.60 -36.63 -0.26
C SER A 607 17.34 -35.20 0.21
N GLY A 608 18.38 -34.54 0.76
CA GLY A 608 18.37 -33.15 1.14
C GLY A 608 18.53 -32.28 -0.11
N ILE A 609 17.63 -31.34 -0.28
CA ILE A 609 17.78 -30.21 -1.22
C ILE A 609 19.09 -29.52 -0.83
N ARG A 610 20.12 -29.63 -1.73
CA ARG A 610 21.40 -28.94 -1.56
C ARG A 610 21.12 -27.44 -1.64
N ARG A 611 21.45 -26.71 -0.58
CA ARG A 611 21.38 -25.24 -0.58
C ARG A 611 22.62 -24.69 -1.22
N ASP A 612 22.43 -23.75 -2.18
CA ASP A 612 23.58 -23.07 -2.78
C ASP A 612 24.30 -22.22 -1.74
N LYS A 613 25.64 -22.28 -1.73
CA LYS A 613 26.52 -21.56 -0.81
C LYS A 613 27.01 -20.28 -1.46
N ILE A 614 26.82 -19.14 -0.80
CA ILE A 614 27.26 -17.84 -1.29
C ILE A 614 28.28 -17.25 -0.33
N MET A 615 29.46 -16.91 -0.83
CA MET A 615 30.49 -16.21 -0.07
C MET A 615 30.33 -14.70 -0.24
N ILE A 616 30.35 -13.97 0.87
CA ILE A 616 30.36 -12.51 0.91
C ILE A 616 31.73 -12.06 1.41
N VAL A 617 32.41 -11.23 0.62
CA VAL A 617 33.71 -10.67 0.92
C VAL A 617 33.60 -9.15 0.92
N ASP A 618 33.66 -8.51 2.07
CA ASP A 618 33.53 -7.05 2.26
C ASP A 618 34.21 -6.70 3.59
N ASP A 619 34.96 -5.64 3.69
CA ASP A 619 35.65 -5.24 4.92
C ASP A 619 34.69 -4.57 5.94
N ASP A 620 33.56 -4.03 5.47
CA ASP A 620 32.51 -3.46 6.32
C ASP A 620 31.61 -4.55 6.92
N GLU A 621 31.71 -4.75 8.24
CA GLU A 621 30.89 -5.73 8.97
C GLU A 621 29.40 -5.47 8.82
N ALA A 622 28.97 -4.21 8.75
CA ALA A 622 27.55 -3.86 8.63
C ALA A 622 27.01 -4.30 7.25
N ILE A 623 27.78 -4.09 6.18
CA ILE A 623 27.44 -4.51 4.82
C ILE A 623 27.45 -6.05 4.73
N ARG A 624 28.47 -6.72 5.29
CA ARG A 624 28.51 -8.19 5.37
C ARG A 624 27.28 -8.76 6.06
N ARG A 625 26.91 -8.22 7.22
CA ARG A 625 25.73 -8.65 7.99
C ARG A 625 24.42 -8.35 7.25
N PHE A 626 24.31 -7.19 6.62
CA PHE A 626 23.13 -6.81 5.85
C PHE A 626 22.93 -7.73 4.65
N THR A 627 23.96 -7.91 3.84
CA THR A 627 23.94 -8.80 2.65
C THR A 627 23.69 -10.25 3.07
N GLY A 628 24.32 -10.71 4.15
CA GLY A 628 24.11 -12.04 4.71
C GLY A 628 22.66 -12.29 5.18
N ARG A 629 21.99 -11.30 5.77
CA ARG A 629 20.56 -11.41 6.12
C ARG A 629 19.67 -11.55 4.89
N ILE A 630 19.95 -10.77 3.83
CA ILE A 630 19.22 -10.87 2.56
C ILE A 630 19.33 -12.29 2.00
N LEU A 631 20.54 -12.85 1.95
CA LEU A 631 20.77 -14.17 1.36
C LEU A 631 20.19 -15.31 2.22
N LYS A 632 20.34 -15.23 3.55
CA LYS A 632 19.73 -16.20 4.47
C LYS A 632 18.20 -16.18 4.40
N SER A 633 17.58 -15.01 4.17
CA SER A 633 16.12 -14.90 3.99
C SER A 633 15.60 -15.61 2.73
N GLU A 634 16.49 -15.89 1.77
CA GLU A 634 16.19 -16.62 0.51
C GLU A 634 16.75 -18.04 0.52
N TYR A 635 17.04 -18.57 1.72
CA TYR A 635 17.51 -19.95 1.97
C TYR A 635 18.89 -20.31 1.43
N TYR A 636 19.76 -19.34 1.11
CA TYR A 636 21.15 -19.58 0.78
C TYR A 636 21.98 -19.84 2.05
N GLU A 637 22.99 -20.70 1.94
CA GLU A 637 24.05 -20.83 2.93
C GLU A 637 25.08 -19.73 2.72
N VAL A 638 25.49 -19.00 3.77
CA VAL A 638 26.32 -17.80 3.65
C VAL A 638 27.65 -17.99 4.36
N ILE A 639 28.72 -17.77 3.62
CA ILE A 639 30.10 -17.75 4.12
C ILE A 639 30.55 -16.28 4.17
N HIS A 640 31.13 -15.85 5.28
CA HIS A 640 31.61 -14.47 5.46
C HIS A 640 33.14 -14.42 5.41
N ALA A 641 33.70 -13.45 4.70
CA ALA A 641 35.13 -13.13 4.66
C ALA A 641 35.33 -11.62 4.76
N GLU A 642 36.41 -11.19 5.44
CA GLU A 642 36.68 -9.78 5.75
C GLU A 642 37.54 -9.07 4.70
N ASN A 643 38.28 -9.83 3.91
CA ASN A 643 39.13 -9.35 2.80
C ASN A 643 39.41 -10.49 1.83
N GLY A 644 40.07 -10.18 0.72
CA GLY A 644 40.38 -11.17 -0.31
C GLY A 644 41.32 -12.31 0.15
N LYS A 645 42.18 -12.08 1.14
CA LYS A 645 43.10 -13.09 1.67
C LYS A 645 42.36 -14.07 2.58
N ASP A 646 41.47 -13.57 3.45
CA ASP A 646 40.59 -14.40 4.28
C ASP A 646 39.65 -15.24 3.40
N ALA A 647 39.12 -14.64 2.32
CA ALA A 647 38.28 -15.35 1.38
C ALA A 647 39.02 -16.50 0.69
N LEU A 648 40.27 -16.28 0.24
CA LEU A 648 41.09 -17.37 -0.35
C LEU A 648 41.32 -18.52 0.62
N ASN A 649 41.61 -18.24 1.88
CA ASN A 649 41.78 -19.28 2.89
C ASN A 649 40.52 -20.12 3.07
N LYS A 650 39.34 -19.48 3.13
CA LYS A 650 38.06 -20.15 3.34
C LYS A 650 37.52 -20.91 2.13
N ILE A 651 37.87 -20.48 0.91
CA ILE A 651 37.41 -21.12 -0.35
C ILE A 651 37.94 -22.56 -0.46
N PHE A 652 39.19 -22.83 -0.05
CA PHE A 652 39.76 -24.16 -0.15
C PHE A 652 39.11 -25.15 0.81
N ASP A 653 38.69 -24.69 2.00
CA ASP A 653 38.06 -25.55 3.00
C ASP A 653 36.54 -25.72 2.73
N ASN A 654 35.88 -24.69 2.18
CA ASN A 654 34.44 -24.69 1.94
C ASN A 654 34.10 -23.90 0.65
N PRO A 655 34.23 -24.53 -0.53
CA PRO A 655 34.02 -23.86 -1.82
C PRO A 655 32.57 -23.36 -1.96
N PRO A 656 32.39 -22.06 -2.27
CA PRO A 656 31.07 -21.49 -2.48
C PRO A 656 30.57 -21.77 -3.91
N ASP A 657 29.27 -21.67 -4.06
CA ASP A 657 28.61 -21.76 -5.34
C ASP A 657 28.59 -20.42 -6.11
N LEU A 658 28.75 -19.30 -5.41
CA LEU A 658 28.85 -17.95 -5.96
C LEU A 658 29.56 -17.04 -4.94
N ILE A 659 30.29 -16.04 -5.45
CA ILE A 659 31.01 -15.07 -4.63
C ILE A 659 30.47 -13.67 -4.90
N VAL A 660 30.19 -12.92 -3.83
CA VAL A 660 29.90 -11.48 -3.85
C VAL A 660 31.04 -10.77 -3.15
N VAL A 661 31.80 -9.94 -3.87
CA VAL A 661 33.06 -9.34 -3.38
C VAL A 661 33.06 -7.83 -3.54
N ASP A 662 33.49 -7.11 -2.50
CA ASP A 662 33.68 -5.66 -2.59
C ASP A 662 34.93 -5.28 -3.40
N TYR A 663 34.83 -4.16 -4.10
CA TYR A 663 35.93 -3.62 -4.91
C TYR A 663 37.11 -3.17 -4.06
N LYS A 664 36.86 -2.43 -2.97
CA LYS A 664 37.90 -1.85 -2.10
C LYS A 664 37.92 -2.56 -0.76
N MET A 665 39.00 -3.27 -0.50
CA MET A 665 39.24 -3.95 0.78
C MET A 665 40.72 -3.88 1.16
N PRO A 666 41.08 -3.89 2.46
CA PRO A 666 42.44 -3.95 2.92
C PRO A 666 43.10 -5.30 2.60
N GLU A 667 44.43 -5.34 2.60
CA GLU A 667 45.31 -6.51 2.33
C GLU A 667 45.23 -7.08 0.90
N MET A 668 44.03 -7.32 0.38
CA MET A 668 43.78 -7.79 -0.99
C MET A 668 42.46 -7.24 -1.47
N ASN A 669 42.48 -6.38 -2.48
CA ASN A 669 41.27 -5.79 -3.05
C ASN A 669 40.46 -6.77 -3.91
N GLY A 670 39.23 -6.40 -4.30
CA GLY A 670 38.35 -7.28 -5.04
C GLY A 670 38.86 -7.66 -6.44
N LEU A 671 39.58 -6.77 -7.12
CA LEU A 671 40.16 -7.06 -8.43
C LEU A 671 41.27 -8.12 -8.34
N GLU A 672 42.20 -7.91 -7.41
CA GLU A 672 43.31 -8.87 -7.17
C GLU A 672 42.77 -10.23 -6.74
N PHE A 673 41.69 -10.24 -5.95
CA PHE A 673 41.04 -11.47 -5.52
C PHE A 673 40.41 -12.23 -6.70
N ILE A 674 39.62 -11.54 -7.55
CA ILE A 674 39.02 -12.15 -8.73
C ILE A 674 40.07 -12.66 -9.70
N GLU A 675 41.12 -11.89 -9.96
CA GLU A 675 42.21 -12.29 -10.83
C GLU A 675 42.86 -13.62 -10.36
N LYS A 676 43.10 -13.74 -9.06
CA LYS A 676 43.63 -14.97 -8.46
C LYS A 676 42.68 -16.16 -8.60
N ILE A 677 41.38 -15.93 -8.38
CA ILE A 677 40.39 -17.00 -8.54
C ILE A 677 40.25 -17.43 -9.98
N LYS A 678 40.22 -16.49 -10.93
CA LYS A 678 40.06 -16.80 -12.34
C LYS A 678 41.31 -17.40 -12.96
N SER A 679 42.50 -17.18 -12.39
CA SER A 679 43.74 -17.84 -12.79
C SER A 679 43.86 -19.29 -12.29
N HIS A 680 43.03 -19.71 -11.33
CA HIS A 680 43.11 -21.06 -10.75
C HIS A 680 42.13 -22.02 -11.43
N SER A 681 42.60 -23.11 -12.00
CA SER A 681 41.84 -24.03 -12.87
C SER A 681 40.52 -24.56 -12.25
N HIS A 682 40.50 -24.81 -10.93
CA HIS A 682 39.31 -25.30 -10.21
C HIS A 682 38.38 -24.21 -9.71
N LEU A 683 38.91 -23.00 -9.45
CA LEU A 683 38.13 -21.89 -8.86
C LEU A 683 37.58 -20.94 -9.96
N SER A 684 38.15 -20.97 -11.15
CA SER A 684 37.75 -20.09 -12.27
C SER A 684 36.27 -20.23 -12.68
N ARG A 685 35.66 -21.38 -12.38
CA ARG A 685 34.25 -21.69 -12.69
C ARG A 685 33.25 -21.11 -11.67
N ILE A 686 33.74 -20.61 -10.53
CA ILE A 686 32.86 -20.00 -9.54
C ILE A 686 32.44 -18.62 -10.04
N PRO A 687 31.13 -18.36 -10.21
CA PRO A 687 30.66 -17.06 -10.65
C PRO A 687 30.87 -16.01 -9.54
N THR A 688 31.29 -14.81 -9.99
CA THR A 688 31.67 -13.69 -9.13
C THR A 688 30.86 -12.46 -9.45
N ILE A 689 30.33 -11.79 -8.42
CA ILE A 689 29.64 -10.49 -8.51
C ILE A 689 30.48 -9.47 -7.75
N MET A 690 30.92 -8.41 -8.39
CA MET A 690 31.65 -7.32 -7.75
C MET A 690 30.71 -6.25 -7.24
N LEU A 691 30.94 -5.77 -6.00
CA LEU A 691 30.27 -4.61 -5.42
C LEU A 691 31.14 -3.37 -5.62
N THR A 692 30.58 -2.28 -6.13
CA THR A 692 31.31 -1.03 -6.39
C THR A 692 30.64 0.17 -5.72
N SER A 693 31.42 1.11 -5.20
CA SER A 693 30.95 2.37 -4.62
C SER A 693 31.05 3.58 -5.56
N THR A 694 31.64 3.42 -6.75
CA THR A 694 31.92 4.51 -7.70
C THR A 694 31.22 4.29 -9.03
N ASP A 695 30.61 5.35 -9.55
CA ASP A 695 29.84 5.45 -10.80
C ASP A 695 30.72 5.77 -12.01
N THR A 696 31.92 5.20 -12.13
CA THR A 696 32.74 5.44 -13.32
C THR A 696 32.71 4.20 -14.23
N GLU A 697 32.34 4.39 -15.51
CA GLU A 697 32.44 3.37 -16.57
C GLU A 697 33.80 2.64 -16.56
N GLU A 698 34.87 3.33 -16.15
CA GLU A 698 36.21 2.75 -16.03
C GLU A 698 36.31 1.62 -14.99
N THR A 699 35.55 1.74 -13.86
CA THR A 699 35.58 0.72 -12.78
C THR A 699 34.81 -0.52 -13.20
N GLU A 700 33.73 -0.33 -13.93
CA GLU A 700 32.91 -1.40 -14.51
C GLU A 700 33.67 -2.18 -15.54
N ILE A 701 34.31 -1.48 -16.48
CA ILE A 701 35.16 -2.08 -17.53
C ILE A 701 36.35 -2.85 -16.92
N LYS A 702 36.99 -2.32 -15.87
CA LYS A 702 38.05 -3.00 -15.14
C LYS A 702 37.58 -4.29 -14.46
N ALA A 703 36.41 -4.28 -13.84
CA ALA A 703 35.83 -5.45 -13.17
C ALA A 703 35.56 -6.60 -14.17
N LEU A 704 34.96 -6.26 -15.31
CA LEU A 704 34.66 -7.23 -16.37
C LEU A 704 35.93 -7.76 -17.04
N ASN A 705 36.95 -6.92 -17.28
CA ASN A 705 38.21 -7.32 -17.89
C ASN A 705 39.02 -8.27 -17.00
N VAL A 706 38.91 -8.20 -15.69
CA VAL A 706 39.57 -9.11 -14.74
C VAL A 706 38.79 -10.43 -14.59
N GLY A 707 37.60 -10.54 -15.21
CA GLY A 707 36.82 -11.76 -15.27
C GLY A 707 35.68 -11.84 -14.25
N ALA A 708 35.20 -10.74 -13.69
CA ALA A 708 33.95 -10.73 -12.95
C ALA A 708 32.78 -11.09 -13.87
N ASP A 709 31.87 -11.94 -13.40
CA ASP A 709 30.72 -12.40 -14.20
C ASP A 709 29.57 -11.40 -14.15
N ASP A 710 29.55 -10.51 -13.13
CA ASP A 710 28.60 -9.41 -12.99
C ASP A 710 29.09 -8.39 -11.96
N TRP A 711 28.42 -7.25 -11.89
CA TRP A 711 28.71 -6.20 -10.91
C TRP A 711 27.43 -5.56 -10.36
N ILE A 712 27.49 -4.99 -9.15
CA ILE A 712 26.40 -4.30 -8.48
C ILE A 712 26.93 -3.06 -7.80
N GLN A 713 26.29 -1.93 -8.07
CA GLN A 713 26.60 -0.67 -7.40
C GLN A 713 26.02 -0.64 -5.98
N LYS A 714 26.81 -0.14 -5.02
CA LYS A 714 26.33 0.23 -3.67
C LYS A 714 25.56 1.55 -3.73
N PRO A 715 24.39 1.66 -3.06
CA PRO A 715 23.84 0.77 -2.05
C PRO A 715 23.17 -0.49 -2.62
N ILE A 716 23.36 -1.61 -1.93
CA ILE A 716 22.87 -2.91 -2.37
C ILE A 716 21.34 -2.99 -2.25
N HIS A 717 20.65 -3.11 -3.37
CA HIS A 717 19.21 -3.36 -3.42
C HIS A 717 18.90 -4.86 -3.43
N LYS A 718 18.07 -5.32 -2.47
CA LYS A 718 17.69 -6.74 -2.31
C LYS A 718 17.26 -7.38 -3.65
N ALA A 719 16.32 -6.75 -4.36
CA ALA A 719 15.78 -7.29 -5.60
C ALA A 719 16.85 -7.44 -6.71
N ARG A 720 17.72 -6.44 -6.83
CA ARG A 720 18.80 -6.44 -7.85
C ARG A 720 19.87 -7.50 -7.56
N LEU A 721 20.29 -7.63 -6.30
CA LEU A 721 21.23 -8.66 -5.86
C LEU A 721 20.68 -10.06 -6.13
N LEU A 722 19.46 -10.35 -5.70
CA LEU A 722 18.85 -11.67 -5.84
C LEU A 722 18.59 -12.05 -7.31
N ALA A 723 18.20 -11.10 -8.15
CA ALA A 723 18.01 -11.35 -9.58
C ALA A 723 19.31 -11.77 -10.27
N ARG A 724 20.44 -11.11 -9.97
CA ARG A 724 21.75 -11.44 -10.54
C ARG A 724 22.29 -12.76 -10.02
N ILE A 725 22.17 -13.03 -8.73
CA ILE A 725 22.54 -14.32 -8.13
C ILE A 725 21.76 -15.47 -8.79
N LYS A 726 20.43 -15.36 -8.88
CA LYS A 726 19.56 -16.37 -9.50
C LYS A 726 19.92 -16.61 -10.98
N ARG A 727 20.31 -15.55 -11.71
CA ARG A 727 20.76 -15.65 -13.10
C ARG A 727 22.06 -16.45 -13.20
N LEU A 728 23.06 -16.10 -12.40
CA LEU A 728 24.39 -16.73 -12.46
C LEU A 728 24.39 -18.18 -11.96
N LEU A 729 23.60 -18.50 -10.94
CA LEU A 729 23.43 -19.87 -10.46
C LEU A 729 22.72 -20.77 -11.48
N LYS A 730 21.78 -20.22 -12.28
CA LYS A 730 21.09 -20.96 -13.36
C LYS A 730 21.94 -21.19 -14.61
N SER A 731 22.93 -20.37 -14.88
CA SER A 731 23.81 -20.47 -16.05
C SER A 731 25.00 -21.41 -15.86
N ARG A 732 25.07 -22.12 -14.73
CA ARG A 732 26.12 -23.15 -14.53
C ARG A 732 25.94 -24.32 -15.50
N PRO A 733 26.95 -24.74 -16.23
CA PRO A 733 26.92 -26.05 -16.86
C PRO A 733 26.94 -27.13 -15.77
N SER A 734 25.97 -28.04 -15.82
CA SER A 734 25.77 -29.21 -14.93
C SER A 734 27.01 -30.11 -14.91
#